data_f487fa0bd205ce3b41cb495e9e44dda8
#
_entry.id   f487fa0bd205ce3b41cb495e9e44dda8
#
_cell.length_a   1.000
_cell.length_b   1.000
_cell.length_c   1.000
_cell.angle_alpha   90.00
_cell.angle_beta   90.00
_cell.angle_gamma   90.00
#
_symmetry.space_group_name_H-M   'P 1'
#
loop_
_entity.id
_entity.type
_entity.pdbx_description
1 polymer ?
#
loop_
_entity_poly.entity_id
_entity_poly.type
_entity_poly.pdbx_seq_one_letter_code
_entity_poly.pdbx_strand_id
1 'polypeptide(L)'
;MIEQEFASLIDAYAHTSHRQHVERIEQAFRFANKAHYGVRRLSGEPYIMHPLAVAKIVVSEIGLGSTSISAALLHDVVEDTDYTVEDIDNLFGSKIAQIVDGLTKISGGVFGDKASEQAENFRKLLLTMSDDIRVVLIKIADRLHNMRTLEAQPKEKQYKIAGETQYIYAPLAHRLGLGSIKSELENLAFKYEHPNTYAELQERIAADNMTRMENFERFAQPIREKLKSLGYEFDLTARIKSPYSIWRKMNTKHVSFDEVYDLLAVRIVFTPHQNFSEKDQCWMIYSAITEIYRPHPERIRDWISTPKANGYEALHVTVMGQNGEWVEIQIRTRRMHELAEQGLAAHWKYKSGVMEETELDKWLRDIKEVLKSDSPDAMAFLDTFKLNLFAKEVFVFTPSGEIQTLPQGATVLDLAYQLHSELGEHCIGAKVNHTLKSSDYILHAGDQVEVLTAQQQQPQPEWLNYVITAKAQSALNTFFRKQERQQERVGERRLNDALRSLSIPETQYDGAIQRLLTYYHLTKRSELFRQIGLDAIKLEGLKDIIAPKQSLWSRLRPWRQNSQPAISEQAEESVTMDTRKDKSRHNLVLTDENLKDVILEDCCKPIPGDEAIAFKDTTGKMHVHYMNCPVAERLKSSYGKSIYSVTWDTHRMSQYKEKMEIEGIDQFGLLIEMLRVISDNFHINLNELHITANNGVFTARLVLYVYDKAELYELMDSLKKMHNIQSVKRVFD
;
A
#
# COMPACT_ATOMS: atom_id res chain seq x y z
N MET A 1 26.62 -19.38 -21.65
CA MET A 1 25.63 -18.47 -21.08
C MET A 1 25.48 -18.69 -19.58
N ILE A 2 24.99 -19.84 -19.07
CA ILE A 2 24.79 -20.09 -17.61
C ILE A 2 26.09 -19.91 -16.83
N GLU A 3 27.21 -20.53 -17.26
CA GLU A 3 28.52 -20.39 -16.59
C GLU A 3 29.08 -18.96 -16.66
N GLN A 4 28.75 -18.20 -17.71
CA GLN A 4 29.17 -16.79 -17.82
C GLN A 4 28.42 -15.90 -16.82
N GLU A 5 27.11 -16.12 -16.64
CA GLU A 5 26.33 -15.39 -15.63
C GLU A 5 26.73 -15.77 -14.22
N PHE A 6 27.04 -17.05 -13.97
CA PHE A 6 27.61 -17.47 -12.70
C PHE A 6 28.98 -16.83 -12.44
N ALA A 7 29.90 -16.81 -13.43
CA ALA A 7 31.17 -16.12 -13.31
C ALA A 7 30.99 -14.62 -13.01
N SER A 8 30.02 -13.96 -13.65
CA SER A 8 29.67 -12.57 -13.37
C SER A 8 29.15 -12.37 -11.95
N LEU A 9 28.37 -13.32 -11.41
CA LEU A 9 27.93 -13.29 -10.01
C LEU A 9 29.12 -13.39 -9.04
N ILE A 10 30.06 -14.31 -9.29
CA ILE A 10 31.26 -14.48 -8.46
C ILE A 10 32.18 -13.25 -8.54
N ASP A 11 32.33 -12.67 -9.72
CA ASP A 11 33.11 -11.43 -9.90
C ASP A 11 32.47 -10.27 -9.11
N ALA A 12 31.16 -10.08 -9.22
CA ALA A 12 30.44 -9.08 -8.41
C ALA A 12 30.63 -9.31 -6.91
N TYR A 13 30.57 -10.58 -6.45
CA TYR A 13 30.80 -10.92 -5.04
C TYR A 13 32.24 -10.67 -4.59
N ALA A 14 33.24 -10.91 -5.44
CA ALA A 14 34.66 -10.68 -5.14
C ALA A 14 34.97 -9.20 -4.87
N HIS A 15 34.20 -8.28 -5.43
CA HIS A 15 34.33 -6.83 -5.22
C HIS A 15 33.61 -6.33 -3.94
N THR A 16 32.90 -7.21 -3.21
CA THR A 16 32.26 -6.85 -1.93
C THR A 16 33.23 -6.98 -0.75
N SER A 17 32.86 -6.42 0.41
CA SER A 17 33.58 -6.60 1.67
C SER A 17 33.48 -8.01 2.27
N HIS A 18 32.53 -8.84 1.74
CA HIS A 18 32.14 -10.15 2.30
C HIS A 18 32.73 -11.36 1.56
N ARG A 19 33.91 -11.26 1.02
CA ARG A 19 34.58 -12.24 0.12
C ARG A 19 34.74 -13.68 0.63
N GLN A 20 34.13 -14.07 1.74
CA GLN A 20 34.27 -15.38 2.37
C GLN A 20 33.24 -16.38 1.85
N HIS A 21 33.60 -17.68 1.86
CA HIS A 21 32.69 -18.80 1.54
C HIS A 21 32.17 -18.84 0.09
N VAL A 22 33.01 -18.53 -0.89
CA VAL A 22 32.67 -18.66 -2.34
C VAL A 22 32.26 -20.09 -2.69
N GLU A 23 32.91 -21.09 -2.09
CA GLU A 23 32.62 -22.52 -2.28
C GLU A 23 31.14 -22.87 -1.99
N ARG A 24 30.55 -22.24 -0.96
CA ARG A 24 29.15 -22.43 -0.60
C ARG A 24 28.22 -21.90 -1.70
N ILE A 25 28.54 -20.75 -2.29
CA ILE A 25 27.77 -20.16 -3.40
C ILE A 25 27.86 -21.08 -4.61
N GLU A 26 29.04 -21.61 -4.91
CA GLU A 26 29.25 -22.56 -6.02
C GLU A 26 28.46 -23.85 -5.81
N GLN A 27 28.48 -24.41 -4.60
CA GLN A 27 27.68 -25.62 -4.27
C GLN A 27 26.19 -25.36 -4.44
N ALA A 28 25.68 -24.21 -3.95
CA ALA A 28 24.27 -23.82 -4.10
C ALA A 28 23.87 -23.66 -5.58
N PHE A 29 24.74 -23.02 -6.37
CA PHE A 29 24.53 -22.88 -7.80
C PHE A 29 24.47 -24.25 -8.53
N ARG A 30 25.47 -25.12 -8.30
CA ARG A 30 25.51 -26.45 -8.93
C ARG A 30 24.29 -27.29 -8.56
N PHE A 31 23.87 -27.21 -7.31
CA PHE A 31 22.68 -27.90 -6.83
C PHE A 31 21.41 -27.36 -7.50
N ALA A 32 21.19 -26.03 -7.48
CA ALA A 32 20.02 -25.40 -8.11
C ALA A 32 19.97 -25.65 -9.63
N ASN A 33 21.12 -25.58 -10.31
CA ASN A 33 21.22 -25.84 -11.75
C ASN A 33 20.85 -27.30 -12.08
N LYS A 34 21.22 -28.24 -11.21
CA LYS A 34 20.83 -29.65 -11.36
C LYS A 34 19.34 -29.87 -11.07
N ALA A 35 18.81 -29.22 -10.02
CA ALA A 35 17.41 -29.34 -9.62
C ALA A 35 16.44 -28.83 -10.71
N HIS A 36 16.79 -27.71 -11.37
CA HIS A 36 16.00 -27.11 -12.45
C HIS A 36 16.43 -27.57 -13.86
N TYR A 37 17.18 -28.67 -13.97
CA TYR A 37 17.67 -29.12 -15.27
C TYR A 37 16.52 -29.48 -16.24
N GLY A 38 16.56 -28.89 -17.44
CA GLY A 38 15.53 -29.10 -18.47
C GLY A 38 14.29 -28.19 -18.34
N VAL A 39 14.11 -27.49 -17.21
CA VAL A 39 12.99 -26.54 -17.01
C VAL A 39 13.31 -25.21 -17.71
N ARG A 40 12.31 -24.62 -18.38
CA ARG A 40 12.42 -23.33 -19.06
C ARG A 40 11.34 -22.36 -18.57
N ARG A 41 11.69 -21.07 -18.53
CA ARG A 41 10.73 -19.97 -18.31
C ARG A 41 9.86 -19.75 -19.56
N LEU A 42 8.77 -18.98 -19.40
CA LEU A 42 7.91 -18.58 -20.52
C LEU A 42 8.65 -17.75 -21.58
N SER A 43 9.72 -17.05 -21.19
CA SER A 43 10.65 -16.35 -22.09
C SER A 43 11.52 -17.28 -22.95
N GLY A 44 11.50 -18.60 -22.67
CA GLY A 44 12.30 -19.62 -23.35
C GLY A 44 13.68 -19.87 -22.75
N GLU A 45 14.13 -19.07 -21.79
CA GLU A 45 15.41 -19.21 -21.10
C GLU A 45 15.42 -20.40 -20.11
N PRO A 46 16.61 -21.02 -19.85
CA PRO A 46 16.73 -21.99 -18.78
C PRO A 46 16.30 -21.40 -17.43
N TYR A 47 15.57 -22.15 -16.61
CA TYR A 47 15.00 -21.63 -15.35
C TYR A 47 16.05 -21.09 -14.41
N ILE A 48 17.23 -21.72 -14.32
CA ILE A 48 18.34 -21.30 -13.45
C ILE A 48 18.82 -19.86 -13.67
N MET A 49 18.52 -19.26 -14.83
CA MET A 49 18.84 -17.84 -15.11
C MET A 49 18.14 -16.89 -14.15
N HIS A 50 16.94 -17.28 -13.68
CA HIS A 50 16.19 -16.48 -12.69
C HIS A 50 16.86 -16.47 -11.32
N PRO A 51 17.14 -17.61 -10.66
CA PRO A 51 17.88 -17.62 -9.39
C PRO A 51 19.25 -16.94 -9.48
N LEU A 52 19.96 -17.06 -10.60
CA LEU A 52 21.21 -16.37 -10.85
C LEU A 52 21.03 -14.84 -10.87
N ALA A 53 20.00 -14.34 -11.57
CA ALA A 53 19.71 -12.92 -11.64
C ALA A 53 19.26 -12.37 -10.27
N VAL A 54 18.45 -13.12 -9.52
CA VAL A 54 18.06 -12.77 -8.15
C VAL A 54 19.28 -12.69 -7.23
N ALA A 55 20.17 -13.69 -7.29
CA ALA A 55 21.43 -13.71 -6.52
C ALA A 55 22.34 -12.50 -6.88
N LYS A 56 22.37 -12.11 -8.16
CA LYS A 56 23.12 -10.93 -8.62
C LYS A 56 22.55 -9.62 -8.07
N ILE A 57 21.21 -9.47 -8.03
CA ILE A 57 20.56 -8.34 -7.37
C ILE A 57 20.90 -8.32 -5.88
N VAL A 58 20.84 -9.46 -5.22
CA VAL A 58 21.16 -9.61 -3.78
C VAL A 58 22.57 -9.15 -3.46
N VAL A 59 23.57 -9.44 -4.30
CA VAL A 59 24.95 -9.04 -4.08
C VAL A 59 25.23 -7.61 -4.53
N SER A 60 24.78 -7.21 -5.72
CA SER A 60 25.19 -5.95 -6.35
C SER A 60 24.33 -4.76 -5.93
N GLU A 61 23.02 -4.97 -5.77
CA GLU A 61 22.07 -3.89 -5.50
C GLU A 61 21.69 -3.80 -4.01
N ILE A 62 21.64 -4.95 -3.30
CA ILE A 62 21.31 -4.98 -1.86
C ILE A 62 22.58 -5.07 -1.00
N GLY A 63 23.63 -5.78 -1.46
CA GLY A 63 24.91 -5.86 -0.75
C GLY A 63 24.99 -6.97 0.31
N LEU A 64 24.24 -8.06 0.17
CA LEU A 64 24.22 -9.18 1.13
C LEU A 64 25.33 -10.20 0.86
N GLY A 65 25.68 -10.97 1.90
CA GLY A 65 26.76 -11.95 1.88
C GLY A 65 26.36 -13.36 1.40
N SER A 66 27.32 -14.29 1.45
CA SER A 66 27.23 -15.67 0.91
C SER A 66 25.99 -16.45 1.32
N THR A 67 25.55 -16.37 2.57
CA THR A 67 24.34 -17.07 3.06
C THR A 67 23.08 -16.64 2.30
N SER A 68 22.92 -15.32 2.08
CA SER A 68 21.78 -14.78 1.34
C SER A 68 21.85 -15.08 -0.15
N ILE A 69 23.06 -15.05 -0.73
CA ILE A 69 23.31 -15.40 -2.14
C ILE A 69 22.96 -16.88 -2.37
N SER A 70 23.42 -17.77 -1.47
CA SER A 70 23.09 -19.21 -1.56
C SER A 70 21.59 -19.45 -1.39
N ALA A 71 20.92 -18.77 -0.45
CA ALA A 71 19.48 -18.86 -0.29
C ALA A 71 18.73 -18.34 -1.53
N ALA A 72 19.22 -17.25 -2.16
CA ALA A 72 18.66 -16.72 -3.40
C ALA A 72 18.81 -17.68 -4.58
N LEU A 73 19.92 -18.44 -4.66
CA LEU A 73 20.11 -19.48 -5.67
C LEU A 73 19.16 -20.68 -5.48
N LEU A 74 18.77 -20.94 -4.23
CA LEU A 74 17.96 -22.10 -3.82
C LEU A 74 16.48 -21.81 -3.62
N HIS A 75 16.03 -20.55 -3.74
CA HIS A 75 14.72 -20.08 -3.25
C HIS A 75 13.52 -20.78 -3.88
N ASP A 76 13.62 -21.18 -5.16
CA ASP A 76 12.55 -21.85 -5.88
C ASP A 76 12.72 -23.39 -5.91
N VAL A 77 13.84 -23.94 -5.39
CA VAL A 77 14.11 -25.37 -5.45
C VAL A 77 13.03 -26.18 -4.72
N VAL A 78 12.59 -25.71 -3.54
CA VAL A 78 11.56 -26.40 -2.74
C VAL A 78 10.16 -26.21 -3.33
N GLU A 79 9.88 -25.08 -4.05
CA GLU A 79 8.59 -24.85 -4.69
C GLU A 79 8.40 -25.64 -5.99
N ASP A 80 9.46 -25.75 -6.80
CA ASP A 80 9.38 -26.18 -8.19
C ASP A 80 9.96 -27.60 -8.42
N THR A 81 10.48 -28.24 -7.37
CA THR A 81 11.10 -29.59 -7.46
C THR A 81 10.68 -30.49 -6.31
N ASP A 82 11.09 -31.76 -6.33
CA ASP A 82 10.79 -32.75 -5.28
C ASP A 82 11.66 -32.60 -4.02
N TYR A 83 12.60 -31.65 -3.98
CA TYR A 83 13.44 -31.41 -2.81
C TYR A 83 12.67 -30.70 -1.69
N THR A 84 12.96 -31.10 -0.46
CA THR A 84 12.33 -30.58 0.75
C THR A 84 13.22 -29.55 1.47
N VAL A 85 12.65 -28.80 2.40
CA VAL A 85 13.41 -27.90 3.30
C VAL A 85 14.44 -28.69 4.12
N GLU A 86 14.12 -29.94 4.50
CA GLU A 86 15.01 -30.83 5.24
C GLU A 86 16.24 -31.25 4.40
N ASP A 87 16.08 -31.45 3.08
CA ASP A 87 17.19 -31.69 2.17
C ASP A 87 18.13 -30.47 2.11
N ILE A 88 17.55 -29.26 2.08
CA ILE A 88 18.33 -28.02 2.09
C ILE A 88 19.07 -27.86 3.43
N ASP A 89 18.44 -28.21 4.57
CA ASP A 89 19.08 -28.17 5.88
C ASP A 89 20.29 -29.11 5.94
N ASN A 90 20.12 -30.34 5.49
CA ASN A 90 21.19 -31.36 5.48
C ASN A 90 22.38 -30.96 4.59
N LEU A 91 22.14 -30.26 3.45
CA LEU A 91 23.19 -29.94 2.48
C LEU A 91 23.85 -28.57 2.73
N PHE A 92 23.10 -27.59 3.19
CA PHE A 92 23.54 -26.18 3.28
C PHE A 92 23.47 -25.60 4.70
N GLY A 93 22.88 -26.33 5.64
CA GLY A 93 22.74 -25.96 7.03
C GLY A 93 21.47 -25.15 7.35
N SER A 94 21.06 -25.21 8.62
CA SER A 94 19.79 -24.72 9.14
C SER A 94 19.51 -23.23 8.80
N LYS A 95 20.53 -22.39 8.75
CA LYS A 95 20.34 -20.97 8.47
C LYS A 95 19.88 -20.69 7.01
N ILE A 96 20.41 -21.42 6.05
CA ILE A 96 19.98 -21.32 4.65
C ILE A 96 18.59 -21.94 4.50
N ALA A 97 18.37 -23.11 5.11
CA ALA A 97 17.09 -23.80 5.09
C ALA A 97 15.95 -22.94 5.65
N GLN A 98 16.16 -22.25 6.79
CA GLN A 98 15.19 -21.32 7.38
C GLN A 98 14.85 -20.16 6.42
N ILE A 99 15.85 -19.58 5.74
CA ILE A 99 15.61 -18.50 4.77
C ILE A 99 14.82 -19.04 3.58
N VAL A 100 15.17 -20.21 3.04
CA VAL A 100 14.47 -20.85 1.90
C VAL A 100 13.03 -21.18 2.29
N ASP A 101 12.78 -21.76 3.48
CA ASP A 101 11.42 -22.04 3.97
C ASP A 101 10.58 -20.77 4.07
N GLY A 102 11.18 -19.68 4.57
CA GLY A 102 10.50 -18.37 4.63
C GLY A 102 10.14 -17.78 3.27
N LEU A 103 10.91 -18.13 2.21
CA LEU A 103 10.66 -17.71 0.84
C LEU A 103 9.61 -18.58 0.13
N THR A 104 9.44 -19.82 0.58
CA THR A 104 8.53 -20.82 -0.02
C THR A 104 7.06 -20.50 0.30
N LYS A 105 6.19 -20.56 -0.69
CA LYS A 105 4.75 -20.35 -0.52
C LYS A 105 4.10 -21.50 0.26
N ILE A 106 3.02 -21.20 0.97
CA ILE A 106 2.16 -22.20 1.57
C ILE A 106 1.34 -22.85 0.43
N SER A 107 1.58 -24.13 0.17
CA SER A 107 0.79 -24.90 -0.80
C SER A 107 -0.49 -25.38 -0.13
N GLY A 108 -1.66 -24.95 -0.65
CA GLY A 108 -2.98 -25.35 -0.17
C GLY A 108 -3.44 -24.58 1.06
N GLY A 109 -4.08 -23.44 0.85
CA GLY A 109 -4.72 -22.67 1.92
C GLY A 109 -5.80 -23.49 2.64
N VAL A 110 -5.86 -23.34 3.95
CA VAL A 110 -6.79 -24.06 4.85
C VAL A 110 -8.26 -23.73 4.55
N PHE A 111 -8.54 -22.67 3.78
CA PHE A 111 -9.88 -22.13 3.57
C PHE A 111 -10.36 -22.05 2.10
N GLY A 112 -9.66 -22.66 1.14
CA GLY A 112 -10.18 -22.82 -0.23
C GLY A 112 -10.44 -21.53 -1.04
N ASP A 113 -10.29 -20.36 -0.48
CA ASP A 113 -10.49 -19.06 -1.13
C ASP A 113 -9.13 -18.44 -1.50
N LYS A 114 -8.92 -18.12 -2.80
CA LYS A 114 -7.63 -17.66 -3.33
C LYS A 114 -7.18 -16.29 -2.79
N ALA A 115 -8.10 -15.47 -2.36
CA ALA A 115 -7.80 -14.19 -1.72
C ALA A 115 -7.19 -14.42 -0.31
N SER A 116 -7.69 -15.41 0.42
CA SER A 116 -7.17 -15.84 1.72
C SER A 116 -5.77 -16.44 1.60
N GLU A 117 -5.50 -17.23 0.55
CA GLU A 117 -4.18 -17.83 0.31
C GLU A 117 -3.07 -16.78 0.12
N GLN A 118 -3.33 -15.71 -0.62
CA GLN A 118 -2.37 -14.62 -0.80
C GLN A 118 -2.09 -13.85 0.51
N ALA A 119 -3.15 -13.61 1.28
CA ALA A 119 -3.04 -12.94 2.56
C ALA A 119 -2.24 -13.79 3.57
N GLU A 120 -2.45 -15.10 3.58
CA GLU A 120 -1.70 -16.04 4.42
C GLU A 120 -0.23 -16.15 4.00
N ASN A 121 0.07 -16.22 2.70
CA ASN A 121 1.44 -16.22 2.20
C ASN A 121 2.18 -14.93 2.58
N PHE A 122 1.49 -13.81 2.51
CA PHE A 122 2.07 -12.54 2.91
C PHE A 122 2.25 -12.46 4.43
N ARG A 123 1.30 -12.98 5.22
CA ARG A 123 1.44 -13.09 6.68
C ARG A 123 2.63 -13.98 7.07
N LYS A 124 2.82 -15.14 6.40
CA LYS A 124 4.01 -16.00 6.59
C LYS A 124 5.29 -15.23 6.30
N LEU A 125 5.33 -14.50 5.17
CA LEU A 125 6.48 -13.69 4.81
C LEU A 125 6.84 -12.67 5.90
N LEU A 126 5.85 -11.97 6.45
CA LEU A 126 6.05 -10.99 7.52
C LEU A 126 6.46 -11.61 8.84
N LEU A 127 5.90 -12.77 9.21
CA LEU A 127 6.31 -13.53 10.39
C LEU A 127 7.77 -13.95 10.29
N THR A 128 8.15 -14.50 9.14
CA THR A 128 9.54 -14.91 8.89
C THR A 128 10.49 -13.72 8.84
N MET A 129 10.03 -12.56 8.31
CA MET A 129 10.77 -11.29 8.33
C MET A 129 11.14 -10.87 9.75
N SER A 130 10.24 -11.05 10.72
CA SER A 130 10.50 -10.70 12.11
C SER A 130 11.60 -11.56 12.76
N ASP A 131 11.88 -12.72 12.20
CA ASP A 131 12.93 -13.62 12.64
C ASP A 131 14.22 -13.50 11.82
N ASP A 132 14.08 -13.24 10.50
CA ASP A 132 15.21 -12.97 9.60
C ASP A 132 14.81 -12.05 8.43
N ILE A 133 15.21 -10.79 8.49
CA ILE A 133 14.88 -9.79 7.48
C ILE A 133 15.42 -10.11 6.08
N ARG A 134 16.47 -10.97 5.97
CA ARG A 134 17.03 -11.38 4.68
C ARG A 134 16.01 -12.06 3.78
N VAL A 135 15.02 -12.73 4.37
CA VAL A 135 13.90 -13.35 3.62
C VAL A 135 13.18 -12.30 2.77
N VAL A 136 12.83 -11.17 3.37
CA VAL A 136 12.13 -10.09 2.65
C VAL A 136 13.03 -9.42 1.63
N LEU A 137 14.31 -9.20 1.96
CA LEU A 137 15.28 -8.61 1.03
C LEU A 137 15.46 -9.47 -0.22
N ILE A 138 15.54 -10.79 -0.07
CA ILE A 138 15.61 -11.74 -1.20
C ILE A 138 14.28 -11.75 -1.97
N LYS A 139 13.14 -11.70 -1.28
CA LYS A 139 11.82 -11.66 -1.93
C LYS A 139 11.59 -10.38 -2.73
N ILE A 140 12.14 -9.24 -2.28
CA ILE A 140 12.16 -7.99 -3.05
C ILE A 140 13.05 -8.13 -4.29
N ALA A 141 14.22 -8.79 -4.18
CA ALA A 141 15.10 -9.06 -5.33
C ALA A 141 14.41 -9.99 -6.36
N ASP A 142 13.75 -11.04 -5.90
CA ASP A 142 12.91 -11.93 -6.73
C ASP A 142 11.82 -11.12 -7.45
N ARG A 143 11.07 -10.31 -6.73
CA ARG A 143 10.03 -9.44 -7.31
C ARG A 143 10.61 -8.49 -8.34
N LEU A 144 11.74 -7.88 -8.08
CA LEU A 144 12.39 -6.96 -9.02
C LEU A 144 12.77 -7.67 -10.32
N HIS A 145 13.38 -8.86 -10.25
CA HIS A 145 13.70 -9.63 -11.44
C HIS A 145 12.43 -10.06 -12.20
N ASN A 146 11.38 -10.48 -11.48
CA ASN A 146 10.11 -10.82 -12.09
C ASN A 146 9.47 -9.63 -12.81
N MET A 147 9.58 -8.41 -12.26
CA MET A 147 9.13 -7.19 -12.91
C MET A 147 9.95 -6.83 -14.16
N ARG A 148 11.28 -7.00 -14.11
CA ARG A 148 12.17 -6.79 -15.26
C ARG A 148 11.87 -7.74 -16.44
N THR A 149 11.33 -8.94 -16.16
CA THR A 149 11.01 -9.97 -17.16
C THR A 149 9.50 -10.19 -17.38
N LEU A 150 8.67 -9.26 -16.90
CA LEU A 150 7.21 -9.41 -16.84
C LEU A 150 6.54 -9.43 -18.22
N GLU A 151 7.22 -8.92 -19.24
CA GLU A 151 6.69 -8.82 -20.61
C GLU A 151 6.28 -10.19 -21.20
N ALA A 152 6.97 -11.27 -20.82
CA ALA A 152 6.67 -12.63 -21.26
C ALA A 152 5.38 -13.21 -20.66
N GLN A 153 4.78 -12.57 -19.67
CA GLN A 153 3.56 -13.04 -19.00
C GLN A 153 2.30 -12.54 -19.72
N PRO A 154 1.17 -13.26 -19.62
CA PRO A 154 -0.13 -12.78 -20.08
C PRO A 154 -0.53 -11.46 -19.39
N LYS A 155 -1.24 -10.57 -20.07
CA LYS A 155 -1.61 -9.24 -19.57
C LYS A 155 -2.29 -9.27 -18.18
N GLU A 156 -3.16 -10.24 -17.94
CA GLU A 156 -3.83 -10.42 -16.65
C GLU A 156 -2.85 -10.63 -15.50
N LYS A 157 -1.84 -11.49 -15.73
CA LYS A 157 -0.76 -11.70 -14.78
C LYS A 157 0.12 -10.45 -14.63
N GLN A 158 0.33 -9.72 -15.74
CA GLN A 158 1.06 -8.45 -15.69
C GLN A 158 0.38 -7.46 -14.77
N TYR A 159 -0.93 -7.22 -14.91
CA TYR A 159 -1.70 -6.31 -14.04
C TYR A 159 -1.68 -6.74 -12.58
N LYS A 160 -1.89 -8.04 -12.31
CA LYS A 160 -1.83 -8.55 -10.94
C LYS A 160 -0.46 -8.33 -10.29
N ILE A 161 0.61 -8.73 -10.98
CA ILE A 161 1.98 -8.65 -10.46
C ILE A 161 2.40 -7.19 -10.31
N ALA A 162 2.01 -6.30 -11.24
CA ALA A 162 2.26 -4.86 -11.15
C ALA A 162 1.51 -4.25 -9.96
N GLY A 163 0.22 -4.55 -9.78
CA GLY A 163 -0.58 -4.09 -8.64
C GLY A 163 -0.01 -4.54 -7.29
N GLU A 164 0.35 -5.84 -7.14
CA GLU A 164 1.02 -6.34 -5.94
C GLU A 164 2.35 -5.61 -5.71
N THR A 165 3.11 -5.35 -6.77
CA THR A 165 4.40 -4.66 -6.70
C THR A 165 4.22 -3.23 -6.21
N GLN A 166 3.30 -2.48 -6.81
CA GLN A 166 3.00 -1.11 -6.45
C GLN A 166 2.47 -0.97 -5.02
N TYR A 167 1.62 -1.94 -4.60
CA TYR A 167 0.87 -1.84 -3.35
C TYR A 167 1.56 -2.46 -2.14
N ILE A 168 2.49 -3.41 -2.36
CA ILE A 168 3.13 -4.17 -1.28
C ILE A 168 4.65 -4.03 -1.33
N TYR A 169 5.27 -4.40 -2.47
CA TYR A 169 6.73 -4.54 -2.52
C TYR A 169 7.47 -3.21 -2.63
N ALA A 170 6.96 -2.25 -3.38
CA ALA A 170 7.61 -0.94 -3.48
C ALA A 170 7.54 -0.15 -2.14
N PRO A 171 6.41 -0.11 -1.40
CA PRO A 171 6.37 0.45 -0.05
C PRO A 171 7.28 -0.29 0.94
N LEU A 172 7.35 -1.62 0.85
CA LEU A 172 8.22 -2.42 1.70
C LEU A 172 9.70 -2.11 1.42
N ALA A 173 10.09 -2.03 0.15
CA ALA A 173 11.43 -1.60 -0.27
C ALA A 173 11.75 -0.17 0.23
N HIS A 174 10.77 0.74 0.20
CA HIS A 174 10.91 2.08 0.75
C HIS A 174 11.16 2.06 2.27
N ARG A 175 10.41 1.25 3.02
CA ARG A 175 10.56 1.14 4.49
C ARG A 175 11.92 0.53 4.88
N LEU A 176 12.43 -0.38 4.05
CA LEU A 176 13.75 -1.00 4.23
C LEU A 176 14.91 -0.15 3.71
N GLY A 177 14.64 1.06 3.19
CA GLY A 177 15.67 1.99 2.71
C GLY A 177 16.25 1.67 1.34
N LEU A 178 15.68 0.70 0.59
CA LEU A 178 16.12 0.30 -0.75
C LEU A 178 15.64 1.30 -1.81
N GLY A 179 16.22 2.50 -1.83
CA GLY A 179 15.72 3.64 -2.60
C GLY A 179 15.73 3.44 -4.11
N SER A 180 16.77 2.84 -4.67
CA SER A 180 16.90 2.52 -6.11
C SER A 180 15.92 1.45 -6.52
N ILE A 181 15.85 0.33 -5.80
CA ILE A 181 14.94 -0.79 -6.05
C ILE A 181 13.48 -0.34 -5.96
N LYS A 182 13.13 0.42 -4.94
CA LYS A 182 11.79 1.02 -4.79
C LYS A 182 11.41 1.85 -6.02
N SER A 183 12.31 2.72 -6.47
CA SER A 183 12.02 3.60 -7.62
C SER A 183 11.88 2.81 -8.92
N GLU A 184 12.66 1.75 -9.10
CA GLU A 184 12.55 0.87 -10.27
C GLU A 184 11.27 0.03 -10.23
N LEU A 185 10.91 -0.54 -9.07
CA LEU A 185 9.65 -1.29 -8.89
C LEU A 185 8.42 -0.43 -9.21
N GLU A 186 8.36 0.81 -8.69
CA GLU A 186 7.28 1.75 -8.99
C GLU A 186 7.20 2.08 -10.48
N ASN A 187 8.34 2.29 -11.11
CA ASN A 187 8.41 2.67 -12.52
C ASN A 187 8.04 1.49 -13.45
N LEU A 188 8.48 0.28 -13.12
CA LEU A 188 8.10 -0.93 -13.85
C LEU A 188 6.61 -1.25 -13.66
N ALA A 189 6.07 -1.12 -12.44
CA ALA A 189 4.65 -1.29 -12.20
C ALA A 189 3.83 -0.30 -13.03
N PHE A 190 4.21 0.97 -13.04
CA PHE A 190 3.58 2.01 -13.83
C PHE A 190 3.62 1.72 -15.35
N LYS A 191 4.73 1.18 -15.87
CA LYS A 191 4.87 0.78 -17.27
C LYS A 191 3.80 -0.24 -17.67
N TYR A 192 3.48 -1.20 -16.80
CA TYR A 192 2.51 -2.25 -17.10
C TYR A 192 1.06 -1.85 -16.78
N GLU A 193 0.85 -0.98 -15.81
CA GLU A 193 -0.49 -0.48 -15.46
C GLU A 193 -0.97 0.62 -16.42
N HIS A 194 -0.07 1.52 -16.85
CA HIS A 194 -0.35 2.68 -17.69
C HIS A 194 0.61 2.77 -18.89
N PRO A 195 0.60 1.80 -19.82
CA PRO A 195 1.62 1.70 -20.87
C PRO A 195 1.65 2.91 -21.79
N ASN A 196 0.49 3.48 -22.14
CA ASN A 196 0.42 4.64 -23.03
C ASN A 196 0.98 5.89 -22.38
N THR A 197 0.55 6.19 -21.17
CA THR A 197 1.04 7.35 -20.39
C THR A 197 2.52 7.21 -20.06
N TYR A 198 2.99 5.99 -19.77
CA TYR A 198 4.41 5.72 -19.56
C TYR A 198 5.23 6.04 -20.82
N ALA A 199 4.79 5.57 -21.99
CA ALA A 199 5.48 5.80 -23.26
C ALA A 199 5.52 7.30 -23.61
N GLU A 200 4.41 8.01 -23.48
CA GLU A 200 4.32 9.45 -23.69
C GLU A 200 5.29 10.22 -22.79
N LEU A 201 5.27 9.94 -21.47
CA LEU A 201 6.17 10.62 -20.54
C LEU A 201 7.64 10.29 -20.83
N GLN A 202 7.94 9.06 -21.21
CA GLN A 202 9.30 8.65 -21.55
C GLN A 202 9.81 9.37 -22.81
N GLU A 203 8.96 9.54 -23.84
CA GLU A 203 9.30 10.28 -25.05
C GLU A 203 9.53 11.77 -24.75
N ARG A 204 8.66 12.40 -23.97
CA ARG A 204 8.82 13.80 -23.53
C ARG A 204 10.10 14.02 -22.70
N ILE A 205 10.42 13.10 -21.78
CA ILE A 205 11.66 13.16 -21.00
C ILE A 205 12.88 13.04 -21.93
N ALA A 206 12.84 12.14 -22.92
CA ALA A 206 13.92 11.91 -23.86
C ALA A 206 14.14 13.11 -24.79
N ALA A 207 13.06 13.73 -25.30
CA ALA A 207 13.13 14.88 -26.18
C ALA A 207 13.86 16.07 -25.54
N ASP A 208 13.63 16.32 -24.26
CA ASP A 208 14.24 17.43 -23.51
C ASP A 208 15.62 17.11 -22.91
N ASN A 209 16.08 15.86 -23.00
CA ASN A 209 17.23 15.40 -22.24
C ASN A 209 18.53 16.15 -22.60
N MET A 210 18.78 16.45 -23.86
CA MET A 210 19.98 17.17 -24.30
C MET A 210 20.02 18.59 -23.72
N THR A 211 18.94 19.34 -23.85
CA THR A 211 18.84 20.70 -23.31
C THR A 211 19.00 20.73 -21.79
N ARG A 212 18.42 19.73 -21.12
CA ARG A 212 18.53 19.60 -19.65
C ARG A 212 19.94 19.25 -19.21
N MET A 213 20.65 18.38 -19.94
CA MET A 213 22.05 18.05 -19.61
C MET A 213 22.98 19.24 -19.84
N GLU A 214 22.76 20.04 -20.87
CA GLU A 214 23.50 21.29 -21.08
C GLU A 214 23.24 22.30 -19.96
N ASN A 215 21.99 22.45 -19.54
CA ASN A 215 21.60 23.31 -18.42
C ASN A 215 22.20 22.81 -17.12
N PHE A 216 22.22 21.48 -16.90
CA PHE A 216 22.87 20.86 -15.74
C PHE A 216 24.38 21.16 -15.72
N GLU A 217 25.10 20.97 -16.82
CA GLU A 217 26.53 21.21 -16.85
C GLU A 217 26.87 22.69 -16.57
N ARG A 218 26.08 23.59 -17.14
CA ARG A 218 26.21 25.06 -16.91
C ARG A 218 25.95 25.42 -15.44
N PHE A 219 24.94 24.78 -14.83
CA PHE A 219 24.61 24.96 -13.43
C PHE A 219 25.66 24.30 -12.50
N ALA A 220 26.15 23.12 -12.85
CA ALA A 220 27.07 22.32 -12.02
C ALA A 220 28.51 22.88 -12.01
N GLN A 221 28.96 23.52 -13.09
CA GLN A 221 30.34 23.96 -13.25
C GLN A 221 30.83 24.91 -12.13
N PRO A 222 30.12 25.99 -11.75
CA PRO A 222 30.52 26.84 -10.65
C PRO A 222 30.60 26.11 -9.30
N ILE A 223 29.70 25.15 -9.05
CA ILE A 223 29.72 24.32 -7.83
C ILE A 223 30.93 23.43 -7.81
N ARG A 224 31.31 22.79 -8.95
CA ARG A 224 32.51 21.95 -9.07
C ARG A 224 33.78 22.73 -8.77
N GLU A 225 33.90 23.94 -9.31
CA GLU A 225 35.05 24.80 -9.09
C GLU A 225 35.18 25.21 -7.62
N LYS A 226 34.03 25.59 -7.02
CA LYS A 226 34.01 25.98 -5.61
C LYS A 226 34.35 24.81 -4.68
N LEU A 227 33.78 23.63 -4.87
CA LEU A 227 34.04 22.45 -4.03
C LEU A 227 35.50 21.95 -4.20
N LYS A 228 36.04 21.99 -5.44
CA LYS A 228 37.45 21.70 -5.67
C LYS A 228 38.38 22.68 -4.96
N SER A 229 38.06 23.98 -4.97
CA SER A 229 38.86 25.00 -4.25
C SER A 229 38.85 24.81 -2.73
N LEU A 230 37.79 24.18 -2.19
CA LEU A 230 37.69 23.80 -0.78
C LEU A 230 38.36 22.46 -0.44
N GLY A 231 38.92 21.76 -1.44
CA GLY A 231 39.63 20.50 -1.27
C GLY A 231 38.75 19.26 -1.11
N TYR A 232 37.47 19.33 -1.43
CA TYR A 232 36.59 18.16 -1.37
C TYR A 232 36.84 17.21 -2.54
N GLU A 233 36.83 15.91 -2.23
CA GLU A 233 36.64 14.83 -3.19
C GLU A 233 35.16 14.50 -3.28
N PHE A 234 34.57 14.64 -4.44
CA PHE A 234 33.11 14.50 -4.62
C PHE A 234 32.70 14.03 -6.02
N ASP A 235 31.56 13.40 -6.08
CA ASP A 235 30.81 13.12 -7.31
C ASP A 235 29.60 14.06 -7.39
N LEU A 236 29.45 14.74 -8.51
CA LEU A 236 28.31 15.62 -8.78
C LEU A 236 27.56 15.10 -9.99
N THR A 237 26.33 14.64 -9.76
CA THR A 237 25.51 13.95 -10.77
C THR A 237 24.14 14.55 -10.92
N ALA A 238 23.61 14.51 -12.15
CA ALA A 238 22.21 14.80 -12.44
C ALA A 238 21.34 13.61 -12.05
N ARG A 239 20.21 13.87 -11.42
CA ARG A 239 19.16 12.88 -11.18
C ARG A 239 17.87 13.30 -11.87
N ILE A 240 17.52 12.61 -12.94
CA ILE A 240 16.25 12.78 -13.63
C ILE A 240 15.19 11.96 -12.88
N LYS A 241 14.02 12.54 -12.62
CA LYS A 241 12.91 11.81 -11.99
C LYS A 241 12.34 10.78 -12.94
N SER A 242 11.97 9.62 -12.40
CA SER A 242 11.31 8.55 -13.17
C SER A 242 9.93 8.99 -13.70
N PRO A 243 9.48 8.45 -14.85
CA PRO A 243 8.13 8.68 -15.36
C PRO A 243 7.02 8.55 -14.33
N TYR A 244 7.07 7.52 -13.48
CA TYR A 244 6.13 7.35 -12.37
C TYR A 244 6.14 8.53 -11.39
N SER A 245 7.33 9.01 -10.99
CA SER A 245 7.45 10.13 -10.04
C SER A 245 6.91 11.43 -10.60
N ILE A 246 7.04 11.64 -11.92
CA ILE A 246 6.49 12.79 -12.63
C ILE A 246 4.96 12.67 -12.69
N TRP A 247 4.46 11.56 -13.19
CA TRP A 247 3.03 11.26 -13.27
C TRP A 247 2.31 11.42 -11.92
N ARG A 248 2.88 10.86 -10.86
CA ARG A 248 2.35 11.01 -9.51
C ARG A 248 2.27 12.48 -9.07
N LYS A 249 3.28 13.30 -9.41
CA LYS A 249 3.25 14.74 -9.12
C LYS A 249 2.19 15.47 -9.93
N MET A 250 2.08 15.17 -11.21
CA MET A 250 1.04 15.73 -12.07
C MET A 250 -0.35 15.46 -11.49
N ASN A 251 -0.61 14.21 -11.08
CA ASN A 251 -1.89 13.82 -10.51
C ASN A 251 -2.15 14.37 -9.11
N THR A 252 -1.14 14.35 -8.21
CA THR A 252 -1.35 14.80 -6.82
C THR A 252 -1.37 16.33 -6.67
N LYS A 253 -0.71 17.06 -7.57
CA LYS A 253 -0.69 18.52 -7.57
C LYS A 253 -1.57 19.14 -8.64
N HIS A 254 -2.17 18.32 -9.51
CA HIS A 254 -2.99 18.72 -10.63
C HIS A 254 -2.28 19.72 -11.56
N VAL A 255 -1.02 19.43 -11.90
CA VAL A 255 -0.17 20.26 -12.75
C VAL A 255 0.18 19.53 -14.03
N SER A 256 0.42 20.27 -15.12
CA SER A 256 0.90 19.71 -16.38
C SER A 256 2.36 19.28 -16.28
N PHE A 257 2.85 18.52 -17.28
CA PHE A 257 4.26 18.09 -17.33
C PHE A 257 5.22 19.29 -17.28
N ASP A 258 4.90 20.37 -17.99
CA ASP A 258 5.75 21.57 -18.11
C ASP A 258 5.77 22.39 -16.80
N GLU A 259 4.77 22.22 -15.94
CA GLU A 259 4.69 22.85 -14.62
C GLU A 259 5.44 22.05 -13.53
N VAL A 260 5.99 20.88 -13.85
CA VAL A 260 6.80 20.09 -12.92
C VAL A 260 8.26 20.60 -12.94
N TYR A 261 8.54 21.65 -12.16
CA TYR A 261 9.85 22.37 -12.19
C TYR A 261 11.03 21.61 -11.57
N ASP A 262 10.83 20.51 -10.88
CA ASP A 262 11.89 19.73 -10.24
C ASP A 262 12.13 18.40 -10.96
N LEU A 263 12.07 18.41 -12.27
CA LEU A 263 12.36 17.25 -13.13
C LEU A 263 13.83 16.81 -13.00
N LEU A 264 14.71 17.79 -12.78
CA LEU A 264 16.14 17.60 -12.59
C LEU A 264 16.51 17.94 -11.14
N ALA A 265 17.12 17.00 -10.44
CA ALA A 265 17.77 17.24 -9.15
C ALA A 265 19.27 17.03 -9.30
N VAL A 266 20.05 17.79 -8.54
CA VAL A 266 21.51 17.67 -8.47
C VAL A 266 21.87 16.89 -7.21
N ARG A 267 22.76 15.91 -7.36
CA ARG A 267 23.26 15.13 -6.23
C ARG A 267 24.74 15.37 -6.07
N ILE A 268 25.14 15.73 -4.86
CA ILE A 268 26.54 15.87 -4.44
C ILE A 268 26.81 14.79 -3.42
N VAL A 269 27.72 13.87 -3.78
CA VAL A 269 28.20 12.80 -2.91
C VAL A 269 29.68 13.06 -2.65
N PHE A 270 30.07 13.31 -1.40
CA PHE A 270 31.44 13.68 -1.07
C PHE A 270 32.07 12.74 -0.04
N THR A 271 33.43 12.68 -0.07
CA THR A 271 34.22 12.00 0.95
C THR A 271 34.49 12.98 2.08
N PRO A 272 34.08 12.70 3.33
CA PRO A 272 34.25 13.64 4.43
C PRO A 272 35.70 13.73 4.89
N HIS A 273 36.15 14.93 5.24
CA HIS A 273 37.43 15.16 5.92
C HIS A 273 37.39 14.70 7.37
N GLN A 274 38.47 14.16 7.89
CA GLN A 274 38.50 13.58 9.25
C GLN A 274 38.35 14.57 10.40
N ASN A 275 38.53 15.87 10.15
CA ASN A 275 38.58 16.90 11.19
C ASN A 275 37.22 17.52 11.54
N PHE A 276 36.18 17.20 10.79
CA PHE A 276 34.84 17.78 10.96
C PHE A 276 33.76 16.68 10.93
N SER A 277 32.65 16.93 11.63
CA SER A 277 31.54 16.00 11.54
C SER A 277 30.94 15.97 10.13
N GLU A 278 30.35 14.84 9.72
CA GLU A 278 29.67 14.73 8.42
C GLU A 278 28.57 15.80 8.27
N LYS A 279 27.87 16.10 9.37
CA LYS A 279 26.83 17.13 9.43
C LYS A 279 27.40 18.51 9.14
N ASP A 280 28.46 18.89 9.83
CA ASP A 280 29.07 20.22 9.65
C ASP A 280 29.53 20.41 8.21
N GLN A 281 30.10 19.39 7.61
CA GLN A 281 30.59 19.44 6.22
C GLN A 281 29.43 19.58 5.22
N CYS A 282 28.29 18.93 5.44
CA CYS A 282 27.11 19.15 4.60
C CYS A 282 26.64 20.61 4.66
N TRP A 283 26.65 21.24 5.85
CA TRP A 283 26.31 22.65 6.02
C TRP A 283 27.38 23.59 5.44
N MET A 284 28.66 23.23 5.50
CA MET A 284 29.76 24.00 4.84
C MET A 284 29.57 23.96 3.30
N ILE A 285 29.22 22.82 2.72
CA ILE A 285 28.91 22.70 1.30
C ILE A 285 27.66 23.53 0.94
N TYR A 286 26.63 23.52 1.77
CA TYR A 286 25.44 24.38 1.60
C TYR A 286 25.86 25.85 1.59
N SER A 287 26.66 26.31 2.55
CA SER A 287 27.16 27.68 2.60
C SER A 287 27.91 28.05 1.30
N ALA A 288 28.80 27.18 0.84
CA ALA A 288 29.53 27.39 -0.41
C ALA A 288 28.61 27.50 -1.66
N ILE A 289 27.51 26.72 -1.70
CA ILE A 289 26.53 26.78 -2.79
C ILE A 289 25.74 28.08 -2.73
N THR A 290 25.38 28.57 -1.53
CA THR A 290 24.61 29.81 -1.37
C THR A 290 25.40 31.10 -1.65
N GLU A 291 26.73 31.01 -1.71
CA GLU A 291 27.57 32.09 -2.26
C GLU A 291 27.40 32.25 -3.77
N ILE A 292 27.01 31.14 -4.48
CA ILE A 292 26.85 31.14 -5.94
C ILE A 292 25.40 31.34 -6.34
N TYR A 293 24.47 30.66 -5.66
CA TYR A 293 23.06 30.61 -6.00
C TYR A 293 22.18 31.02 -4.81
N ARG A 294 21.08 31.74 -5.07
CA ARG A 294 20.15 32.16 -4.04
C ARG A 294 19.28 30.99 -3.57
N PRO A 295 19.26 30.64 -2.28
CA PRO A 295 18.43 29.57 -1.76
C PRO A 295 16.97 29.98 -1.62
N HIS A 296 16.06 28.99 -1.70
CA HIS A 296 14.65 29.14 -1.32
C HIS A 296 14.53 28.85 0.19
N PRO A 297 14.17 29.85 1.03
CA PRO A 297 14.23 29.71 2.50
C PRO A 297 13.38 28.58 3.05
N GLU A 298 12.17 28.39 2.49
CA GLU A 298 11.18 27.41 2.98
C GLU A 298 11.39 25.99 2.44
N ARG A 299 12.42 25.79 1.57
CA ARG A 299 12.66 24.49 0.93
C ARG A 299 13.99 23.87 1.32
N ILE A 300 14.45 24.17 2.54
CA ILE A 300 15.57 23.47 3.17
C ILE A 300 14.99 22.29 3.97
N ARG A 301 15.55 21.09 3.80
CA ARG A 301 15.14 19.90 4.55
C ARG A 301 16.38 19.22 5.12
N ASP A 302 16.53 19.29 6.42
CA ASP A 302 17.63 18.71 7.18
C ASP A 302 17.25 17.28 7.63
N TRP A 303 17.53 16.30 6.76
CA TRP A 303 17.43 14.89 7.08
C TRP A 303 18.72 14.32 7.67
N ILE A 304 19.69 15.17 8.03
CA ILE A 304 20.91 14.75 8.72
C ILE A 304 20.71 14.87 10.22
N SER A 305 20.18 16.01 10.68
CA SER A 305 19.86 16.21 12.10
C SER A 305 18.71 15.35 12.58
N THR A 306 17.76 15.06 11.68
CA THR A 306 16.59 14.23 11.96
C THR A 306 16.43 13.25 10.79
N PRO A 307 17.16 12.10 10.80
CA PRO A 307 17.06 11.09 9.77
C PRO A 307 15.61 10.58 9.62
N LYS A 308 15.26 10.15 8.41
CA LYS A 308 13.96 9.51 8.21
C LYS A 308 13.92 8.13 8.89
N ALA A 309 12.74 7.62 9.20
CA ALA A 309 12.54 6.32 9.84
C ALA A 309 13.16 5.13 9.08
N ASN A 310 13.39 5.28 7.78
CA ASN A 310 14.10 4.30 6.96
C ASN A 310 15.62 4.50 6.93
N GLY A 311 16.19 5.34 7.81
CA GLY A 311 17.62 5.63 7.89
C GLY A 311 18.15 6.56 6.80
N TYR A 312 17.30 7.20 6.00
CA TYR A 312 17.72 8.14 4.97
C TYR A 312 18.29 9.43 5.58
N GLU A 313 19.51 9.77 5.21
CA GLU A 313 20.24 10.97 5.61
C GLU A 313 20.64 11.78 4.37
N ALA A 314 20.32 13.07 4.33
CA ALA A 314 20.81 14.04 3.34
C ALA A 314 20.38 15.46 3.72
N LEU A 315 21.13 16.47 3.28
CA LEU A 315 20.68 17.86 3.30
C LEU A 315 20.09 18.20 1.93
N HIS A 316 18.79 18.50 1.87
CA HIS A 316 18.12 18.94 0.65
C HIS A 316 17.96 20.45 0.68
N VAL A 317 18.40 21.08 -0.38
CA VAL A 317 18.28 22.53 -0.56
C VAL A 317 17.74 22.83 -1.95
N THR A 318 16.96 23.87 -2.09
CA THR A 318 16.49 24.33 -3.39
C THR A 318 17.07 25.71 -3.65
N VAL A 319 17.71 25.90 -4.80
CA VAL A 319 18.32 27.15 -5.18
C VAL A 319 17.83 27.62 -6.56
N MET A 320 17.91 28.94 -6.81
CA MET A 320 17.56 29.52 -8.09
C MET A 320 18.72 29.36 -9.08
N GLY A 321 18.51 28.63 -10.15
CA GLY A 321 19.47 28.48 -11.25
C GLY A 321 19.55 29.71 -12.16
N GLN A 322 20.53 29.74 -13.04
CA GLN A 322 20.76 30.89 -13.95
C GLN A 322 19.60 31.17 -14.90
N ASN A 323 18.80 30.15 -15.21
CA ASN A 323 17.65 30.26 -16.12
C ASN A 323 16.35 30.66 -15.40
N GLY A 324 16.40 31.04 -14.11
CA GLY A 324 15.20 31.33 -13.31
C GLY A 324 14.42 30.09 -12.86
N GLU A 325 15.00 28.91 -12.99
CA GLU A 325 14.40 27.65 -12.55
C GLU A 325 14.88 27.26 -11.15
N TRP A 326 13.98 26.67 -10.36
CA TRP A 326 14.34 26.12 -9.07
C TRP A 326 14.98 24.74 -9.22
N VAL A 327 16.20 24.58 -8.72
CA VAL A 327 16.97 23.33 -8.75
C VAL A 327 17.10 22.77 -7.33
N GLU A 328 16.68 21.52 -7.13
CA GLU A 328 16.89 20.79 -5.87
C GLU A 328 18.30 20.19 -5.87
N ILE A 329 19.07 20.47 -4.80
CA ILE A 329 20.39 19.88 -4.57
C ILE A 329 20.32 18.97 -3.34
N GLN A 330 20.81 17.75 -3.47
CA GLN A 330 20.92 16.75 -2.41
C GLN A 330 22.39 16.59 -2.03
N ILE A 331 22.75 16.99 -0.81
CA ILE A 331 24.10 16.95 -0.28
C ILE A 331 24.20 15.79 0.71
N ARG A 332 25.14 14.86 0.49
CA ARG A 332 25.34 13.69 1.35
C ARG A 332 26.76 13.12 1.24
N THR A 333 27.22 12.46 2.28
CA THR A 333 28.48 11.73 2.25
C THR A 333 28.36 10.40 1.49
N ARG A 334 29.48 9.73 1.18
CA ARG A 334 29.47 8.38 0.58
C ARG A 334 28.73 7.38 1.46
N ARG A 335 28.91 7.42 2.80
CA ARG A 335 28.18 6.59 3.75
C ARG A 335 26.67 6.81 3.66
N MET A 336 26.23 8.07 3.72
CA MET A 336 24.81 8.44 3.60
C MET A 336 24.23 8.01 2.24
N HIS A 337 25.07 8.04 1.19
CA HIS A 337 24.68 7.61 -0.14
C HIS A 337 24.44 6.08 -0.19
N GLU A 338 25.37 5.29 0.35
CA GLU A 338 25.22 3.84 0.45
C GLU A 338 23.98 3.46 1.26
N LEU A 339 23.74 4.12 2.40
CA LEU A 339 22.53 3.92 3.21
C LEU A 339 21.24 4.24 2.45
N ALA A 340 21.24 5.30 1.63
CA ALA A 340 20.07 5.70 0.85
C ALA A 340 19.77 4.77 -0.34
N GLU A 341 20.77 4.08 -0.89
CA GLU A 341 20.61 3.17 -2.04
C GLU A 341 20.45 1.71 -1.61
N GLN A 342 21.23 1.23 -0.63
CA GLN A 342 21.27 -0.17 -0.16
C GLN A 342 20.51 -0.41 1.15
N GLY A 343 20.04 0.65 1.80
CA GLY A 343 19.22 0.56 3.01
C GLY A 343 19.94 -0.15 4.15
N LEU A 344 19.23 -1.07 4.78
CA LEU A 344 19.69 -1.79 5.96
C LEU A 344 20.96 -2.63 5.77
N ALA A 345 21.18 -3.18 4.59
CA ALA A 345 22.37 -3.98 4.32
C ALA A 345 23.64 -3.11 4.47
N ALA A 346 23.56 -1.83 4.04
CA ALA A 346 24.64 -0.88 4.29
C ALA A 346 24.78 -0.55 5.79
N HIS A 347 23.68 -0.43 6.52
CA HIS A 347 23.70 -0.16 7.96
C HIS A 347 24.45 -1.26 8.74
N TRP A 348 24.28 -2.54 8.39
CA TRP A 348 25.03 -3.65 9.00
C TRP A 348 26.52 -3.57 8.73
N LYS A 349 26.94 -3.01 7.60
CA LYS A 349 28.37 -2.80 7.27
C LYS A 349 29.06 -1.79 8.20
N TYR A 350 28.32 -0.77 8.67
CA TYR A 350 28.86 0.31 9.50
C TYR A 350 28.63 0.15 11.00
N LYS A 351 27.86 -0.85 11.44
CA LYS A 351 27.52 -1.07 12.85
C LYS A 351 28.69 -1.74 13.59
N SER A 352 29.53 -0.97 14.24
CA SER A 352 30.57 -1.44 15.14
C SER A 352 30.08 -1.42 16.59
N GLY A 353 29.61 -2.55 17.09
CA GLY A 353 29.76 -2.97 18.51
C GLY A 353 28.77 -2.46 19.56
N VAL A 354 27.95 -1.45 19.36
CA VAL A 354 26.95 -0.99 20.35
C VAL A 354 25.56 -1.11 19.77
N MET A 355 24.70 -1.90 20.44
CA MET A 355 23.31 -2.11 20.02
C MET A 355 22.43 -0.95 20.50
N GLU A 356 22.42 0.17 19.79
CA GLU A 356 21.30 1.10 19.87
C GLU A 356 20.16 0.57 19.00
N GLU A 357 19.00 0.48 19.60
CA GLU A 357 17.77 0.02 18.93
C GLU A 357 17.38 1.04 17.85
N THR A 358 17.29 0.59 16.59
CA THR A 358 16.93 1.44 15.47
C THR A 358 15.39 1.57 15.38
N GLU A 359 14.89 2.64 14.74
CA GLU A 359 13.46 2.80 14.42
C GLU A 359 12.90 1.60 13.65
N LEU A 360 13.74 0.93 12.87
CA LEU A 360 13.35 -0.29 12.17
C LEU A 360 13.19 -1.47 13.11
N ASP A 361 14.07 -1.63 14.12
CA ASP A 361 13.94 -2.70 15.11
C ASP A 361 12.64 -2.53 15.91
N LYS A 362 12.25 -1.28 16.20
CA LYS A 362 10.96 -0.94 16.81
C LYS A 362 9.81 -1.34 15.89
N TRP A 363 9.87 -0.95 14.60
CA TRP A 363 8.85 -1.27 13.62
C TRP A 363 8.69 -2.79 13.40
N LEU A 364 9.78 -3.56 13.35
CA LEU A 364 9.75 -5.02 13.26
C LEU A 364 9.08 -5.64 14.49
N ARG A 365 9.31 -5.08 15.67
CA ARG A 365 8.66 -5.52 16.91
C ARG A 365 7.16 -5.21 16.89
N ASP A 366 6.77 -4.00 16.48
CA ASP A 366 5.37 -3.60 16.37
C ASP A 366 4.62 -4.50 15.38
N ILE A 367 5.23 -4.85 14.24
CA ILE A 367 4.68 -5.84 13.31
C ILE A 367 4.52 -7.20 13.98
N LYS A 368 5.52 -7.65 14.74
CA LYS A 368 5.45 -8.93 15.45
C LYS A 368 4.31 -8.98 16.46
N GLU A 369 4.04 -7.88 17.15
CA GLU A 369 2.90 -7.74 18.06
C GLU A 369 1.57 -7.81 17.32
N VAL A 370 1.43 -7.09 16.21
CA VAL A 370 0.23 -7.12 15.36
C VAL A 370 -0.01 -8.52 14.77
N LEU A 371 1.07 -9.22 14.36
CA LEU A 371 0.99 -10.59 13.82
C LEU A 371 0.61 -11.64 14.86
N LYS A 372 0.92 -11.41 16.14
CA LYS A 372 0.55 -12.27 17.26
C LYS A 372 -0.89 -12.08 17.72
N SER A 373 -1.53 -10.96 17.36
CA SER A 373 -2.94 -10.77 17.63
C SER A 373 -3.76 -11.77 16.81
N ASP A 374 -4.65 -12.53 17.48
CA ASP A 374 -5.57 -13.51 16.88
C ASP A 374 -6.61 -12.81 15.99
N SER A 375 -6.18 -12.20 14.88
CA SER A 375 -7.11 -11.72 13.86
C SER A 375 -7.47 -12.88 12.93
N PRO A 376 -8.73 -13.35 12.95
CA PRO A 376 -9.16 -14.45 12.08
C PRO A 376 -9.25 -14.04 10.61
N ASP A 377 -9.18 -12.74 10.29
CA ASP A 377 -9.28 -12.21 8.93
C ASP A 377 -7.93 -11.72 8.42
N ALA A 378 -7.34 -12.54 7.54
CA ALA A 378 -6.07 -12.23 6.89
C ALA A 378 -6.16 -10.97 5.98
N MET A 379 -7.35 -10.62 5.47
CA MET A 379 -7.56 -9.41 4.66
C MET A 379 -7.56 -8.15 5.51
N ALA A 380 -8.27 -8.16 6.65
CA ALA A 380 -8.24 -7.04 7.60
C ALA A 380 -6.83 -6.77 8.13
N PHE A 381 -6.04 -7.84 8.32
CA PHE A 381 -4.63 -7.73 8.67
C PHE A 381 -3.82 -7.03 7.56
N LEU A 382 -4.00 -7.42 6.30
CA LEU A 382 -3.31 -6.77 5.17
C LEU A 382 -3.64 -5.28 5.06
N ASP A 383 -4.89 -4.90 5.25
CA ASP A 383 -5.31 -3.50 5.20
C ASP A 383 -4.67 -2.69 6.34
N THR A 384 -4.64 -3.24 7.56
CA THR A 384 -3.98 -2.62 8.72
C THR A 384 -2.47 -2.49 8.50
N PHE A 385 -1.83 -3.51 7.94
CA PHE A 385 -0.40 -3.49 7.63
C PHE A 385 -0.08 -2.45 6.54
N LYS A 386 -0.89 -2.35 5.50
CA LYS A 386 -0.74 -1.36 4.42
C LYS A 386 -0.83 0.06 4.96
N LEU A 387 -1.79 0.36 5.83
CA LEU A 387 -1.89 1.67 6.47
C LEU A 387 -0.58 2.08 7.16
N ASN A 388 0.09 1.14 7.82
CA ASN A 388 1.40 1.41 8.46
C ASN A 388 2.56 1.61 7.47
N LEU A 389 2.50 0.98 6.28
CA LEU A 389 3.55 1.14 5.27
C LEU A 389 3.50 2.50 4.56
N PHE A 390 2.30 3.05 4.36
CA PHE A 390 2.09 4.26 3.55
C PHE A 390 2.07 5.57 4.35
N ALA A 391 1.99 5.49 5.67
CA ALA A 391 1.84 6.68 6.49
C ALA A 391 3.07 7.60 6.39
N LYS A 392 2.83 8.85 6.01
CA LYS A 392 3.80 9.92 6.28
C LYS A 392 3.93 10.05 7.80
N GLU A 393 5.11 10.33 8.29
CA GLU A 393 5.39 10.40 9.72
C GLU A 393 5.33 11.84 10.23
N VAL A 394 4.81 11.99 11.45
CA VAL A 394 4.91 13.20 12.25
C VAL A 394 5.72 12.92 13.51
N PHE A 395 6.57 13.84 13.89
CA PHE A 395 7.38 13.76 15.11
C PHE A 395 6.74 14.63 16.17
N VAL A 396 6.40 14.04 17.31
CA VAL A 396 5.86 14.74 18.48
C VAL A 396 6.78 14.54 19.67
N PHE A 397 6.72 15.43 20.65
CA PHE A 397 7.58 15.41 21.82
C PHE A 397 6.77 15.04 23.07
N THR A 398 7.30 14.16 23.89
CA THR A 398 6.79 14.00 25.25
C THR A 398 7.21 15.17 26.14
N PRO A 399 6.61 15.40 27.30
CA PRO A 399 7.06 16.44 28.24
C PRO A 399 8.52 16.28 28.70
N SER A 400 9.05 15.06 28.67
CA SER A 400 10.47 14.75 28.95
C SER A 400 11.42 15.09 27.81
N GLY A 401 10.89 15.53 26.63
CA GLY A 401 11.67 15.84 25.44
C GLY A 401 11.97 14.63 24.56
N GLU A 402 11.41 13.45 24.86
CA GLU A 402 11.55 12.26 24.04
C GLU A 402 10.74 12.41 22.74
N ILE A 403 11.34 12.05 21.60
CA ILE A 403 10.69 12.12 20.29
C ILE A 403 9.90 10.84 20.07
N GLN A 404 8.61 10.99 19.72
CA GLN A 404 7.74 9.91 19.29
C GLN A 404 7.37 10.08 17.82
N THR A 405 7.52 9.02 17.04
CA THR A 405 7.22 8.99 15.60
C THR A 405 5.86 8.34 15.39
N LEU A 406 4.95 9.03 14.74
CA LEU A 406 3.58 8.59 14.47
C LEU A 406 3.23 8.79 13.00
N PRO A 407 2.27 8.02 12.44
CA PRO A 407 1.71 8.31 11.13
C PRO A 407 1.06 9.69 11.08
N GLN A 408 1.17 10.38 9.93
CA GLN A 408 0.45 11.64 9.71
C GLN A 408 -1.07 11.41 9.79
N GLY A 409 -1.76 12.22 10.58
CA GLY A 409 -3.17 12.05 10.90
C GLY A 409 -3.41 11.28 12.20
N ALA A 410 -2.34 10.78 12.87
CA ALA A 410 -2.46 10.15 14.17
C ALA A 410 -3.04 11.11 15.21
N THR A 411 -3.84 10.56 16.10
CA THR A 411 -4.52 11.29 17.16
C THR A 411 -3.77 11.21 18.49
N VAL A 412 -4.21 11.97 19.47
CA VAL A 412 -3.74 11.87 20.86
C VAL A 412 -3.90 10.45 21.38
N LEU A 413 -5.00 9.76 21.02
CA LEU A 413 -5.25 8.40 21.44
C LEU A 413 -4.25 7.40 20.81
N ASP A 414 -3.88 7.60 19.54
CA ASP A 414 -2.82 6.83 18.90
C ASP A 414 -1.50 6.94 19.65
N LEU A 415 -1.12 8.17 20.05
CA LEU A 415 0.07 8.40 20.87
C LEU A 415 -0.03 7.71 22.23
N ALA A 416 -1.18 7.79 22.89
CA ALA A 416 -1.38 7.14 24.19
C ALA A 416 -1.14 5.62 24.12
N TYR A 417 -1.69 4.95 23.09
CA TYR A 417 -1.43 3.53 22.84
C TYR A 417 0.01 3.27 22.39
N GLN A 418 0.64 4.18 21.67
CA GLN A 418 2.04 4.05 21.26
C GLN A 418 2.97 4.04 22.49
N LEU A 419 2.72 4.90 23.46
CA LEU A 419 3.48 4.97 24.70
C LEU A 419 3.25 3.71 25.57
N HIS A 420 2.02 3.43 25.92
CA HIS A 420 1.65 2.23 26.69
C HIS A 420 0.17 1.88 26.49
N SER A 421 -0.17 0.58 26.44
CA SER A 421 -1.56 0.15 26.23
C SER A 421 -2.50 0.62 27.37
N GLU A 422 -2.03 0.64 28.60
CA GLU A 422 -2.80 1.11 29.76
C GLU A 422 -3.08 2.62 29.69
N LEU A 423 -2.12 3.43 29.21
CA LEU A 423 -2.36 4.86 28.95
C LEU A 423 -3.42 5.07 27.90
N GLY A 424 -3.41 4.24 26.83
CA GLY A 424 -4.43 4.23 25.79
C GLY A 424 -5.81 3.88 26.30
N GLU A 425 -5.93 2.81 27.09
CA GLU A 425 -7.22 2.34 27.65
C GLU A 425 -7.87 3.39 28.57
N HIS A 426 -7.06 4.16 29.31
CA HIS A 426 -7.52 5.15 30.27
C HIS A 426 -7.42 6.61 29.77
N CYS A 427 -7.14 6.82 28.47
CA CYS A 427 -6.95 8.14 27.90
C CYS A 427 -8.26 8.95 27.91
N ILE A 428 -8.18 10.18 28.46
CA ILE A 428 -9.28 11.16 28.42
C ILE A 428 -8.98 12.35 27.50
N GLY A 429 -7.72 12.52 27.08
CA GLY A 429 -7.24 13.60 26.22
C GLY A 429 -5.77 13.90 26.47
N ALA A 430 -5.30 15.05 26.06
CA ALA A 430 -3.93 15.48 26.30
C ALA A 430 -3.81 17.01 26.47
N LYS A 431 -2.70 17.46 27.04
CA LYS A 431 -2.21 18.83 26.87
C LYS A 431 -1.27 18.85 25.68
N VAL A 432 -1.69 19.49 24.60
CA VAL A 432 -0.88 19.72 23.42
C VAL A 432 -0.43 21.18 23.42
N ASN A 433 0.89 21.40 23.43
CA ASN A 433 1.48 22.75 23.52
C ASN A 433 0.84 23.58 24.66
N HIS A 434 0.69 22.97 25.84
CA HIS A 434 0.07 23.52 27.04
C HIS A 434 -1.44 23.81 26.96
N THR A 435 -2.12 23.43 25.86
CA THR A 435 -3.58 23.56 25.72
C THR A 435 -4.26 22.18 25.81
N LEU A 436 -5.39 22.11 26.50
CA LEU A 436 -6.18 20.88 26.59
C LEU A 436 -6.80 20.54 25.24
N LYS A 437 -6.65 19.29 24.82
CA LYS A 437 -7.22 18.71 23.59
C LYS A 437 -7.87 17.37 23.89
N SER A 438 -8.90 17.03 23.13
CA SER A 438 -9.58 15.74 23.20
C SER A 438 -8.72 14.59 22.66
N SER A 439 -9.13 13.34 22.92
CA SER A 439 -8.42 12.14 22.49
C SER A 439 -8.38 11.95 20.96
N ASP A 440 -9.33 12.55 20.22
CA ASP A 440 -9.45 12.53 18.76
C ASP A 440 -8.68 13.66 18.06
N TYR A 441 -8.01 14.54 18.82
CA TYR A 441 -7.21 15.63 18.25
C TYR A 441 -6.07 15.07 17.39
N ILE A 442 -5.99 15.53 16.13
CA ILE A 442 -4.94 15.13 15.18
C ILE A 442 -3.64 15.86 15.51
N LEU A 443 -2.58 15.09 15.70
CA LEU A 443 -1.25 15.59 16.06
C LEU A 443 -0.50 16.17 14.85
N HIS A 444 0.26 17.21 15.09
CA HIS A 444 1.09 17.89 14.10
C HIS A 444 2.57 17.80 14.45
N ALA A 445 3.42 17.91 13.44
CA ALA A 445 4.87 17.86 13.65
C ALA A 445 5.34 19.00 14.58
N GLY A 446 6.08 18.63 15.61
CA GLY A 446 6.60 19.56 16.61
C GLY A 446 5.70 19.72 17.84
N ASP A 447 4.52 19.11 17.89
CA ASP A 447 3.65 19.17 19.07
C ASP A 447 4.33 18.53 20.29
N GLN A 448 4.27 19.23 21.44
CA GLN A 448 4.60 18.66 22.74
C GLN A 448 3.32 18.15 23.39
N VAL A 449 3.27 16.85 23.72
CA VAL A 449 2.03 16.18 24.12
C VAL A 449 2.18 15.47 25.45
N GLU A 450 1.37 15.90 26.43
CA GLU A 450 1.22 15.25 27.73
C GLU A 450 -0.12 14.51 27.77
N VAL A 451 -0.11 13.18 27.73
CA VAL A 451 -1.33 12.36 27.76
C VAL A 451 -1.97 12.40 29.15
N LEU A 452 -3.27 12.64 29.19
CA LEU A 452 -4.07 12.65 30.42
C LEU A 452 -4.93 11.41 30.52
N THR A 453 -4.93 10.79 31.70
CA THR A 453 -5.66 9.54 31.95
C THR A 453 -6.58 9.65 33.17
N ALA A 454 -7.63 8.83 33.20
CA ALA A 454 -8.50 8.65 34.33
C ALA A 454 -8.79 7.18 34.56
N GLN A 455 -8.67 6.68 35.80
CA GLN A 455 -8.84 5.25 36.12
C GLN A 455 -10.24 4.68 35.78
N GLN A 456 -11.26 5.53 35.74
CA GLN A 456 -12.63 5.14 35.44
C GLN A 456 -12.91 5.10 33.93
N GLN A 457 -12.03 5.67 33.10
CA GLN A 457 -12.17 5.65 31.65
C GLN A 457 -11.91 4.26 31.11
N GLN A 458 -12.76 3.84 30.17
CA GLN A 458 -12.61 2.58 29.43
C GLN A 458 -12.75 2.86 27.92
N PRO A 459 -12.16 2.03 27.06
CA PRO A 459 -12.30 2.15 25.63
C PRO A 459 -13.76 2.15 25.18
N GLN A 460 -14.07 3.06 24.26
CA GLN A 460 -15.40 3.21 23.65
C GLN A 460 -15.37 2.74 22.20
N PRO A 461 -16.43 2.12 21.66
CA PRO A 461 -16.46 1.63 20.27
C PRO A 461 -16.16 2.74 19.24
N GLU A 462 -16.56 4.00 19.53
CA GLU A 462 -16.35 5.16 18.70
C GLU A 462 -14.86 5.50 18.51
N TRP A 463 -13.99 5.05 19.41
CA TRP A 463 -12.54 5.26 19.31
C TRP A 463 -11.93 4.61 18.09
N LEU A 464 -12.51 3.53 17.58
CA LEU A 464 -12.09 2.87 16.35
C LEU A 464 -12.25 3.77 15.10
N ASN A 465 -13.11 4.79 15.15
CA ASN A 465 -13.40 5.64 14.01
C ASN A 465 -12.31 6.68 13.74
N TYR A 466 -11.46 7.01 14.72
CA TYR A 466 -10.46 8.06 14.58
C TYR A 466 -9.02 7.62 14.91
N VAL A 467 -8.81 6.42 15.41
CA VAL A 467 -7.45 5.85 15.54
C VAL A 467 -6.98 5.30 14.20
N ILE A 468 -5.74 5.61 13.85
CA ILE A 468 -5.16 5.17 12.57
C ILE A 468 -3.97 4.23 12.74
N THR A 469 -3.37 4.15 13.95
CA THR A 469 -2.25 3.25 14.18
C THR A 469 -2.71 1.81 14.38
N ALA A 470 -1.97 0.85 13.80
CA ALA A 470 -2.26 -0.56 13.97
C ALA A 470 -2.22 -1.00 15.43
N LYS A 471 -1.33 -0.40 16.23
CA LYS A 471 -1.21 -0.72 17.67
C LYS A 471 -2.47 -0.34 18.43
N ALA A 472 -3.00 0.88 18.21
CA ALA A 472 -4.25 1.34 18.83
C ALA A 472 -5.44 0.51 18.35
N GLN A 473 -5.57 0.26 17.04
CA GLN A 473 -6.65 -0.56 16.48
C GLN A 473 -6.62 -2.00 17.00
N SER A 474 -5.44 -2.62 17.08
CA SER A 474 -5.27 -3.97 17.59
C SER A 474 -5.61 -4.07 19.09
N ALA A 475 -5.16 -3.09 19.88
CA ALA A 475 -5.45 -3.04 21.31
C ALA A 475 -6.95 -2.87 21.58
N LEU A 476 -7.61 -1.92 20.88
CA LEU A 476 -9.05 -1.70 20.99
C LEU A 476 -9.85 -2.94 20.56
N ASN A 477 -9.53 -3.55 19.45
CA ASN A 477 -10.20 -4.77 18.99
C ASN A 477 -10.02 -5.93 19.97
N THR A 478 -8.84 -6.06 20.57
CA THR A 478 -8.55 -7.08 21.57
C THR A 478 -9.37 -6.84 22.84
N PHE A 479 -9.47 -5.58 23.29
CA PHE A 479 -10.28 -5.18 24.43
C PHE A 479 -11.76 -5.52 24.20
N PHE A 480 -12.35 -5.11 23.06
CA PHE A 480 -13.76 -5.38 22.77
C PHE A 480 -14.06 -6.87 22.62
N ARG A 481 -13.20 -7.63 21.94
CA ARG A 481 -13.36 -9.10 21.88
C ARG A 481 -13.30 -9.77 23.26
N LYS A 482 -12.42 -9.29 24.15
CA LYS A 482 -12.35 -9.80 25.53
C LYS A 482 -13.64 -9.50 26.28
N GLN A 483 -14.19 -8.29 26.10
CA GLN A 483 -15.46 -7.87 26.68
C GLN A 483 -16.63 -8.70 26.13
N GLU A 484 -16.70 -8.90 24.82
CA GLU A 484 -17.73 -9.76 24.19
C GLU A 484 -17.70 -11.19 24.71
N ARG A 485 -16.51 -11.82 24.75
CA ARG A 485 -16.35 -13.16 25.30
C ARG A 485 -16.76 -13.26 26.78
N GLN A 486 -16.53 -12.20 27.56
CA GLN A 486 -16.98 -12.14 28.94
C GLN A 486 -18.51 -12.06 29.02
N GLN A 487 -19.14 -11.24 28.18
CA GLN A 487 -20.60 -11.13 28.08
C GLN A 487 -21.23 -12.45 27.61
N GLU A 488 -20.64 -13.11 26.62
CA GLU A 488 -21.07 -14.45 26.18
C GLU A 488 -21.05 -15.47 27.31
N ARG A 489 -19.96 -15.52 28.09
CA ARG A 489 -19.84 -16.43 29.24
C ARG A 489 -20.86 -16.12 30.35
N VAL A 490 -21.14 -14.84 30.59
CA VAL A 490 -22.17 -14.44 31.56
C VAL A 490 -23.54 -14.86 31.07
N GLY A 491 -23.84 -14.61 29.79
CA GLY A 491 -25.15 -14.99 29.18
C GLY A 491 -25.34 -16.50 29.12
N GLU A 492 -24.32 -17.28 28.79
CA GLU A 492 -24.35 -18.72 28.78
C GLU A 492 -24.66 -19.26 30.19
N ARG A 493 -23.98 -18.75 31.22
CA ARG A 493 -24.27 -19.15 32.64
C ARG A 493 -25.70 -18.80 33.00
N ARG A 494 -26.17 -17.57 32.74
CA ARG A 494 -27.53 -17.14 33.04
C ARG A 494 -28.58 -18.01 32.35
N LEU A 495 -28.36 -18.35 31.05
CA LEU A 495 -29.26 -19.23 30.33
C LEU A 495 -29.26 -20.64 30.90
N ASN A 496 -28.10 -21.22 31.20
CA ASN A 496 -27.98 -22.55 31.78
C ASN A 496 -28.66 -22.61 33.16
N ASP A 497 -28.50 -21.59 34.03
CA ASP A 497 -29.16 -21.49 35.31
C ASP A 497 -30.68 -21.37 35.17
N ALA A 498 -31.15 -20.60 34.19
CA ALA A 498 -32.57 -20.49 33.87
C ALA A 498 -33.14 -21.81 33.36
N LEU A 499 -32.45 -22.54 32.49
CA LEU A 499 -32.87 -23.88 32.03
C LEU A 499 -32.89 -24.91 33.15
N ARG A 500 -31.93 -24.87 34.08
CA ARG A 500 -31.94 -25.70 35.27
C ARG A 500 -33.13 -25.40 36.20
N SER A 501 -33.45 -24.12 36.40
CA SER A 501 -34.58 -23.70 37.21
C SER A 501 -35.93 -24.19 36.64
N LEU A 502 -36.00 -24.37 35.33
CA LEU A 502 -37.15 -24.93 34.62
C LEU A 502 -37.15 -26.48 34.60
N SER A 503 -36.18 -27.14 35.28
CA SER A 503 -36.04 -28.60 35.32
C SER A 503 -35.87 -29.25 33.96
N ILE A 504 -35.23 -28.57 33.00
CA ILE A 504 -34.92 -29.09 31.65
C ILE A 504 -33.64 -29.92 31.75
N PRO A 505 -33.64 -31.19 31.28
CA PRO A 505 -32.43 -32.00 31.24
C PRO A 505 -31.34 -31.40 30.36
N GLU A 506 -30.06 -31.53 30.75
CA GLU A 506 -28.92 -31.00 29.96
C GLU A 506 -28.89 -31.53 28.53
N THR A 507 -29.35 -32.75 28.29
CA THR A 507 -29.49 -33.36 26.96
C THR A 507 -30.44 -32.60 26.02
N GLN A 508 -31.30 -31.71 26.55
CA GLN A 508 -32.27 -30.91 25.77
C GLN A 508 -31.84 -29.45 25.64
N TYR A 509 -30.69 -29.05 26.19
CA TYR A 509 -30.21 -27.65 26.13
C TYR A 509 -29.98 -27.19 24.68
N ASP A 510 -29.38 -28.03 23.83
CA ASP A 510 -29.16 -27.71 22.41
C ASP A 510 -30.48 -27.45 21.67
N GLY A 511 -31.52 -28.24 21.93
CA GLY A 511 -32.83 -28.04 21.37
C GLY A 511 -33.52 -26.76 21.88
N ALA A 512 -33.34 -26.39 23.13
CA ALA A 512 -33.80 -25.14 23.70
C ALA A 512 -33.09 -23.92 23.08
N ILE A 513 -31.78 -23.96 22.96
CA ILE A 513 -30.96 -22.93 22.31
C ILE A 513 -31.37 -22.73 20.85
N GLN A 514 -31.60 -23.82 20.10
CA GLN A 514 -32.03 -23.74 18.71
C GLN A 514 -33.39 -23.06 18.53
N ARG A 515 -34.35 -23.30 19.46
CA ARG A 515 -35.66 -22.63 19.46
C ARG A 515 -35.53 -21.15 19.79
N LEU A 516 -34.65 -20.79 20.73
CA LEU A 516 -34.37 -19.40 21.06
C LEU A 516 -33.72 -18.65 19.88
N LEU A 517 -32.78 -19.27 19.19
CA LEU A 517 -32.17 -18.71 17.98
C LEU A 517 -33.26 -18.45 16.91
N THR A 518 -34.15 -19.39 16.69
CA THR A 518 -35.25 -19.24 15.74
C THR A 518 -36.23 -18.16 16.17
N TYR A 519 -36.57 -18.08 17.45
CA TYR A 519 -37.51 -17.11 18.00
C TYR A 519 -36.99 -15.67 17.92
N TYR A 520 -35.70 -15.47 18.22
CA TYR A 520 -35.04 -14.16 18.18
C TYR A 520 -34.43 -13.84 16.81
N HIS A 521 -34.60 -14.69 15.79
CA HIS A 521 -34.03 -14.55 14.45
C HIS A 521 -32.51 -14.41 14.44
N LEU A 522 -31.84 -15.13 15.34
CA LEU A 522 -30.37 -15.14 15.45
C LEU A 522 -29.80 -16.37 14.77
N THR A 523 -28.62 -16.20 14.15
CA THR A 523 -27.93 -17.28 13.42
C THR A 523 -26.82 -17.95 14.23
N LYS A 524 -26.26 -17.24 15.22
CA LYS A 524 -25.11 -17.72 16.02
C LYS A 524 -25.45 -17.83 17.50
N ARG A 525 -25.00 -18.92 18.13
CA ARG A 525 -25.14 -19.13 19.59
C ARG A 525 -24.43 -18.05 20.41
N SER A 526 -23.24 -17.64 19.98
CA SER A 526 -22.47 -16.57 20.61
C SER A 526 -23.25 -15.27 20.73
N GLU A 527 -23.96 -14.90 19.66
CA GLU A 527 -24.81 -13.70 19.65
C GLU A 527 -25.96 -13.79 20.62
N LEU A 528 -26.65 -14.96 20.71
CA LEU A 528 -27.70 -15.21 21.71
C LEU A 528 -27.16 -15.04 23.13
N PHE A 529 -26.03 -15.67 23.45
CA PHE A 529 -25.44 -15.58 24.77
C PHE A 529 -25.01 -14.14 25.09
N ARG A 530 -24.41 -13.43 24.12
CA ARG A 530 -24.04 -12.03 24.27
C ARG A 530 -25.25 -11.14 24.60
N GLN A 531 -26.34 -11.29 23.88
CA GLN A 531 -27.55 -10.51 24.11
C GLN A 531 -28.21 -10.83 25.48
N ILE A 532 -28.15 -12.07 25.93
CA ILE A 532 -28.57 -12.47 27.29
C ILE A 532 -27.62 -11.89 28.34
N GLY A 533 -26.33 -11.88 28.07
CA GLY A 533 -25.32 -11.31 28.97
C GLY A 533 -25.48 -9.81 29.17
N LEU A 534 -25.94 -9.10 28.12
CA LEU A 534 -26.24 -7.66 28.10
C LEU A 534 -27.63 -7.31 28.64
N ASP A 535 -28.44 -8.29 29.10
CA ASP A 535 -29.86 -8.12 29.48
C ASP A 535 -30.77 -7.59 28.34
N ALA A 536 -30.30 -7.62 27.10
CA ALA A 536 -31.11 -7.26 25.92
C ALA A 536 -32.20 -8.31 25.65
N ILE A 537 -31.90 -9.57 25.90
CA ILE A 537 -32.87 -10.67 25.92
C ILE A 537 -33.15 -11.04 27.38
N LYS A 538 -34.39 -10.77 27.81
CA LYS A 538 -34.85 -11.15 29.14
C LYS A 538 -35.24 -12.62 29.15
N LEU A 539 -34.85 -13.35 30.22
CA LEU A 539 -35.17 -14.77 30.41
C LEU A 539 -36.56 -15.01 31.03
N GLU A 540 -37.35 -13.94 31.22
CA GLU A 540 -38.73 -14.01 31.65
C GLU A 540 -39.59 -14.58 30.51
N GLY A 541 -40.39 -15.60 30.77
CA GLY A 541 -41.22 -16.26 29.73
C GLY A 541 -40.51 -17.35 28.92
N LEU A 542 -39.27 -17.72 29.29
CA LEU A 542 -38.47 -18.74 28.63
C LEU A 542 -39.23 -20.07 28.45
N LYS A 543 -40.10 -20.43 29.39
CA LYS A 543 -40.90 -21.65 29.40
C LYS A 543 -41.86 -21.69 28.19
N ASP A 544 -42.46 -20.56 27.81
CA ASP A 544 -43.43 -20.48 26.74
C ASP A 544 -42.78 -20.56 25.35
N ILE A 545 -41.53 -20.13 25.26
CA ILE A 545 -40.73 -20.18 24.01
C ILE A 545 -40.17 -21.59 23.79
N ILE A 546 -39.75 -22.26 24.87
CA ILE A 546 -39.08 -23.57 24.83
C ILE A 546 -40.09 -24.72 24.84
N ALA A 547 -41.32 -24.51 25.38
CA ALA A 547 -42.34 -25.55 25.41
C ALA A 547 -42.69 -25.97 23.96
N PRO A 548 -42.73 -27.28 23.65
CA PRO A 548 -43.18 -27.74 22.36
C PRO A 548 -44.65 -27.31 22.19
N LYS A 549 -44.95 -26.49 21.17
CA LYS A 549 -46.32 -26.22 20.78
C LYS A 549 -46.98 -27.57 20.46
N GLN A 550 -47.76 -28.10 21.38
CA GLN A 550 -48.63 -29.25 21.11
C GLN A 550 -49.63 -28.80 20.04
N SER A 551 -49.36 -29.19 18.80
CA SER A 551 -50.34 -29.01 17.73
C SER A 551 -51.54 -29.85 18.02
N LEU A 552 -52.69 -29.20 18.30
CA LEU A 552 -54.01 -29.82 18.45
C LEU A 552 -54.46 -30.62 17.19
N TRP A 553 -53.67 -30.56 16.11
CA TRP A 553 -53.95 -31.24 14.83
C TRP A 553 -53.37 -32.64 14.73
N SER A 554 -52.64 -33.15 15.70
CA SER A 554 -52.09 -34.52 15.67
C SER A 554 -53.05 -35.61 16.08
N ARG A 555 -54.29 -35.27 16.52
CA ARG A 555 -55.30 -36.23 16.94
C ARG A 555 -56.32 -36.62 15.89
N LEU A 556 -56.26 -36.09 14.64
CA LEU A 556 -57.19 -36.40 13.57
C LEU A 556 -56.44 -36.66 12.26
N ARG A 557 -55.84 -37.84 12.12
CA ARG A 557 -55.53 -38.42 10.80
C ARG A 557 -55.72 -39.92 10.84
N PRO A 558 -56.72 -40.45 10.10
CA PRO A 558 -56.65 -41.85 9.67
C PRO A 558 -55.73 -41.93 8.44
N TRP A 559 -54.93 -42.92 8.47
CA TRP A 559 -54.12 -43.56 7.45
C TRP A 559 -54.47 -43.23 6.01
N ARG A 560 -53.51 -42.70 5.23
CA ARG A 560 -53.41 -42.93 3.80
C ARG A 560 -51.95 -42.91 3.36
N GLN A 561 -51.65 -43.95 2.60
CA GLN A 561 -50.34 -44.30 2.03
C GLN A 561 -49.85 -43.31 0.95
N ASN A 562 -48.53 -43.29 0.88
CA ASN A 562 -47.68 -43.08 -0.32
C ASN A 562 -48.15 -42.18 -1.44
N SER A 563 -47.48 -41.07 -1.60
CA SER A 563 -46.84 -40.71 -2.88
C SER A 563 -45.90 -39.53 -2.66
N GLN A 564 -44.65 -39.72 -3.01
CA GLN A 564 -43.66 -38.66 -3.14
C GLN A 564 -44.10 -37.70 -4.24
N PRO A 565 -44.02 -36.40 -4.04
CA PRO A 565 -43.92 -35.50 -5.18
C PRO A 565 -42.45 -35.28 -5.51
N ALA A 566 -42.11 -35.53 -6.73
CA ALA A 566 -40.89 -35.13 -7.35
C ALA A 566 -40.70 -33.61 -7.24
N ILE A 567 -39.55 -33.21 -6.81
CA ILE A 567 -39.10 -31.83 -6.90
C ILE A 567 -38.81 -31.56 -8.38
N SER A 568 -39.63 -30.76 -9.01
CA SER A 568 -39.35 -30.20 -10.33
C SER A 568 -38.27 -29.14 -10.13
N GLU A 569 -37.08 -29.44 -10.59
CA GLU A 569 -36.07 -28.45 -10.92
C GLU A 569 -36.63 -27.56 -12.03
N GLN A 570 -37.02 -26.34 -11.68
CA GLN A 570 -37.13 -25.30 -12.68
C GLN A 570 -35.71 -24.86 -13.02
N ALA A 571 -35.29 -25.26 -14.19
CA ALA A 571 -34.08 -24.76 -14.83
C ALA A 571 -34.25 -23.25 -15.03
N GLU A 572 -33.43 -22.46 -14.36
CA GLU A 572 -33.11 -21.09 -14.79
C GLU A 572 -32.39 -21.19 -16.14
N GLU A 573 -33.03 -20.67 -17.16
CA GLU A 573 -32.42 -20.47 -18.47
C GLU A 573 -31.21 -19.57 -18.30
N SER A 574 -30.04 -20.21 -18.35
CA SER A 574 -28.78 -19.51 -18.57
C SER A 574 -28.79 -18.99 -20.00
N VAL A 575 -28.91 -17.70 -20.16
CA VAL A 575 -28.61 -16.98 -21.41
C VAL A 575 -27.14 -17.26 -21.74
N THR A 576 -26.91 -18.19 -22.63
CA THR A 576 -25.62 -18.46 -23.20
C THR A 576 -25.25 -17.31 -24.14
N MET A 577 -24.39 -16.41 -23.69
CA MET A 577 -23.69 -15.50 -24.57
C MET A 577 -22.83 -16.28 -25.55
N ASP A 578 -23.10 -16.08 -26.82
CA ASP A 578 -22.42 -16.68 -27.97
C ASP A 578 -20.92 -16.32 -27.94
N THR A 579 -20.11 -17.29 -27.51
CA THR A 579 -18.65 -17.14 -27.47
C THR A 579 -18.08 -17.39 -28.84
N ARG A 580 -18.07 -16.39 -29.70
CA ARG A 580 -17.18 -16.39 -30.86
C ARG A 580 -15.74 -16.26 -30.38
N LYS A 581 -14.97 -17.25 -30.73
CA LYS A 581 -13.53 -17.40 -30.47
C LYS A 581 -12.76 -16.16 -30.93
N ASP A 582 -12.37 -15.31 -30.01
CA ASP A 582 -11.30 -14.34 -30.20
C ASP A 582 -10.31 -14.37 -29.03
N LYS A 583 -9.02 -14.28 -29.31
CA LYS A 583 -7.90 -14.54 -28.41
C LYS A 583 -7.59 -13.42 -27.42
N SER A 584 -8.59 -12.64 -27.00
CA SER A 584 -8.45 -11.62 -25.95
C SER A 584 -9.40 -11.90 -24.78
N ARG A 585 -9.07 -12.87 -23.96
CA ARG A 585 -10.00 -13.43 -22.96
C ARG A 585 -10.31 -12.55 -21.75
N HIS A 586 -9.78 -11.32 -21.61
CA HIS A 586 -10.02 -10.46 -20.45
C HIS A 586 -10.10 -8.97 -20.82
N ASN A 587 -10.71 -8.65 -21.92
CA ASN A 587 -11.09 -7.28 -22.24
C ASN A 587 -12.61 -7.16 -22.21
N LEU A 588 -13.13 -6.30 -21.32
CA LEU A 588 -14.55 -5.96 -21.25
C LEU A 588 -14.80 -4.76 -22.15
N VAL A 589 -15.50 -4.98 -23.26
CA VAL A 589 -15.94 -3.87 -24.12
C VAL A 589 -17.30 -3.42 -23.58
N LEU A 590 -17.37 -2.17 -23.10
CA LEU A 590 -18.60 -1.55 -22.62
C LEU A 590 -19.28 -0.86 -23.79
N THR A 591 -20.45 -1.37 -24.16
CA THR A 591 -21.35 -0.81 -25.19
C THR A 591 -22.59 -0.22 -24.54
N ASP A 592 -23.34 0.60 -25.25
CA ASP A 592 -24.59 1.18 -24.76
C ASP A 592 -25.63 0.10 -24.33
N GLU A 593 -25.54 -1.11 -24.89
CA GLU A 593 -26.42 -2.24 -24.57
C GLU A 593 -26.05 -2.92 -23.26
N ASN A 594 -24.75 -3.20 -23.03
CA ASN A 594 -24.29 -3.95 -21.86
C ASN A 594 -23.93 -3.08 -20.66
N LEU A 595 -23.94 -1.76 -20.81
CA LEU A 595 -23.65 -0.81 -19.73
C LEU A 595 -24.66 -0.94 -18.57
N LYS A 596 -25.87 -1.45 -18.82
CA LYS A 596 -26.91 -1.68 -17.81
C LYS A 596 -26.63 -2.91 -16.93
N ASP A 597 -25.81 -3.82 -17.42
CA ASP A 597 -25.48 -5.08 -16.73
C ASP A 597 -24.20 -4.96 -15.88
N VAL A 598 -23.55 -3.80 -15.91
CA VAL A 598 -22.32 -3.48 -15.18
C VAL A 598 -22.63 -2.47 -14.09
N ILE A 599 -21.87 -2.53 -13.01
CA ILE A 599 -21.95 -1.56 -11.92
C ILE A 599 -20.78 -0.59 -12.06
N LEU A 600 -21.08 0.68 -12.38
CA LEU A 600 -20.11 1.77 -12.28
C LEU A 600 -20.06 2.20 -10.82
N GLU A 601 -18.90 2.01 -10.19
CA GLU A 601 -18.78 2.16 -8.74
C GLU A 601 -18.82 3.61 -8.27
N ASP A 602 -19.58 3.88 -7.22
CA ASP A 602 -19.81 5.21 -6.66
C ASP A 602 -18.56 5.87 -6.08
N CYS A 603 -17.55 5.07 -5.68
CA CYS A 603 -16.30 5.58 -5.11
C CYS A 603 -15.43 6.35 -6.11
N CYS A 604 -15.67 6.21 -7.43
CA CYS A 604 -14.84 6.84 -8.46
C CYS A 604 -15.58 7.20 -9.74
N LYS A 605 -16.81 6.77 -9.92
CA LYS A 605 -17.75 7.08 -11.02
C LYS A 605 -17.05 7.20 -12.38
N PRO A 606 -16.50 6.10 -12.93
CA PRO A 606 -15.80 6.18 -14.22
C PRO A 606 -16.79 6.49 -15.35
N ILE A 607 -16.36 7.35 -16.28
CA ILE A 607 -17.15 7.76 -17.45
C ILE A 607 -16.50 7.26 -18.74
N PRO A 608 -17.24 7.21 -19.88
CA PRO A 608 -16.66 6.82 -21.15
C PRO A 608 -15.40 7.61 -21.52
N GLY A 609 -14.35 6.89 -21.92
CA GLY A 609 -13.03 7.44 -22.20
C GLY A 609 -12.08 7.48 -21.03
N ASP A 610 -12.54 7.21 -19.80
CA ASP A 610 -11.65 7.01 -18.65
C ASP A 610 -10.87 5.69 -18.77
N GLU A 611 -9.64 5.69 -18.28
CA GLU A 611 -8.92 4.43 -18.06
C GLU A 611 -9.58 3.68 -16.90
N ALA A 612 -10.26 2.58 -17.24
CA ALA A 612 -11.05 1.82 -16.28
C ALA A 612 -10.64 0.35 -16.21
N ILE A 613 -10.91 -0.25 -15.08
CA ILE A 613 -10.68 -1.65 -14.80
C ILE A 613 -11.94 -2.26 -14.20
N ALA A 614 -12.28 -3.48 -14.57
CA ALA A 614 -13.43 -4.18 -14.07
C ALA A 614 -13.06 -5.41 -13.25
N PHE A 615 -13.82 -5.66 -12.20
CA PHE A 615 -13.68 -6.83 -11.34
C PHE A 615 -14.98 -7.62 -11.37
N LYS A 616 -14.87 -8.93 -11.57
CA LYS A 616 -16.02 -9.83 -11.53
C LYS A 616 -16.20 -10.34 -10.10
N ASP A 617 -17.39 -10.10 -9.52
CA ASP A 617 -17.73 -10.59 -8.19
C ASP A 617 -18.10 -12.09 -8.19
N THR A 618 -18.38 -12.64 -7.02
CA THR A 618 -18.78 -14.03 -6.83
C THR A 618 -20.14 -14.36 -7.44
N THR A 619 -20.98 -13.34 -7.70
CA THR A 619 -22.30 -13.47 -8.33
C THR A 619 -22.23 -13.40 -9.86
N GLY A 620 -21.06 -13.05 -10.41
CA GLY A 620 -20.83 -12.91 -11.83
C GLY A 620 -21.02 -11.49 -12.37
N LYS A 621 -21.36 -10.50 -11.53
CA LYS A 621 -21.50 -9.09 -11.91
C LYS A 621 -20.13 -8.42 -12.06
N MET A 622 -20.06 -7.45 -12.98
CA MET A 622 -18.86 -6.69 -13.27
C MET A 622 -18.91 -5.33 -12.58
N HIS A 623 -17.95 -5.05 -11.72
CA HIS A 623 -17.77 -3.80 -10.99
C HIS A 623 -16.67 -3.00 -11.67
N VAL A 624 -17.01 -1.85 -12.23
CA VAL A 624 -16.08 -1.00 -13.00
C VAL A 624 -15.62 0.16 -12.15
N HIS A 625 -14.31 0.31 -12.05
CA HIS A 625 -13.64 1.40 -11.35
C HIS A 625 -12.75 2.20 -12.30
N TYR A 626 -12.53 3.46 -11.98
CA TYR A 626 -11.43 4.22 -12.54
C TYR A 626 -10.09 3.55 -12.17
N MET A 627 -9.15 3.46 -13.12
CA MET A 627 -7.89 2.71 -12.96
C MET A 627 -7.10 3.13 -11.72
N ASN A 628 -7.12 4.43 -11.37
CA ASN A 628 -6.39 5.02 -10.24
C ASN A 628 -7.24 5.16 -8.97
N CYS A 629 -8.40 4.54 -8.91
CA CYS A 629 -9.22 4.53 -7.71
C CYS A 629 -8.52 3.74 -6.59
N PRO A 630 -8.45 4.28 -5.36
CA PRO A 630 -7.82 3.56 -4.23
C PRO A 630 -8.45 2.19 -3.96
N VAL A 631 -9.76 2.04 -4.22
CA VAL A 631 -10.46 0.76 -4.12
C VAL A 631 -9.99 -0.19 -5.22
N ALA A 632 -9.89 0.27 -6.47
CA ALA A 632 -9.39 -0.53 -7.59
C ALA A 632 -7.93 -0.97 -7.36
N GLU A 633 -7.08 -0.09 -6.87
CA GLU A 633 -5.69 -0.43 -6.51
C GLU A 633 -5.62 -1.56 -5.47
N ARG A 634 -6.49 -1.51 -4.47
CA ARG A 634 -6.62 -2.58 -3.46
C ARG A 634 -7.12 -3.88 -4.07
N LEU A 635 -8.16 -3.83 -4.91
CA LEU A 635 -8.76 -4.99 -5.56
C LEU A 635 -7.81 -5.67 -6.55
N LYS A 636 -6.96 -4.92 -7.26
CA LYS A 636 -5.90 -5.47 -8.14
C LYS A 636 -5.00 -6.47 -7.40
N SER A 637 -4.69 -6.22 -6.14
CA SER A 637 -3.86 -7.09 -5.33
C SER A 637 -4.57 -8.36 -4.84
N SER A 638 -5.92 -8.37 -4.83
CA SER A 638 -6.73 -9.43 -4.22
C SER A 638 -7.43 -10.34 -5.25
N TYR A 639 -7.86 -9.83 -6.40
CA TYR A 639 -8.75 -10.51 -7.36
C TYR A 639 -8.08 -10.94 -8.68
N GLY A 640 -6.91 -11.54 -8.64
CA GLY A 640 -6.03 -11.82 -9.77
C GLY A 640 -6.60 -12.50 -11.03
N LYS A 641 -7.62 -13.35 -10.96
CA LYS A 641 -8.23 -14.03 -12.13
C LYS A 641 -9.54 -13.38 -12.61
N SER A 642 -10.05 -12.42 -11.85
CA SER A 642 -11.33 -11.77 -12.09
C SER A 642 -11.16 -10.31 -12.51
N ILE A 643 -9.97 -9.96 -13.03
CA ILE A 643 -9.62 -8.61 -13.48
C ILE A 643 -9.76 -8.53 -14.99
N TYR A 644 -10.42 -7.48 -15.47
CA TYR A 644 -10.65 -7.20 -16.88
C TYR A 644 -10.21 -5.78 -17.20
N SER A 645 -9.49 -5.59 -18.29
CA SER A 645 -9.30 -4.25 -18.87
C SER A 645 -10.62 -3.80 -19.50
N VAL A 646 -10.94 -2.51 -19.36
CA VAL A 646 -12.18 -1.94 -19.89
C VAL A 646 -11.86 -1.12 -21.14
N THR A 647 -12.64 -1.35 -22.18
CA THR A 647 -12.65 -0.53 -23.39
C THR A 647 -14.04 0.03 -23.60
N TRP A 648 -14.15 1.34 -23.77
CA TRP A 648 -15.42 2.02 -24.00
C TRP A 648 -15.74 2.05 -25.49
N ASP A 649 -16.90 1.53 -25.87
CA ASP A 649 -17.48 1.57 -27.20
C ASP A 649 -18.91 2.06 -27.10
N THR A 650 -19.08 3.30 -26.64
CA THR A 650 -20.36 3.95 -26.34
C THR A 650 -20.59 5.14 -27.24
N HIS A 651 -21.82 5.38 -27.64
CA HIS A 651 -22.23 6.36 -28.64
C HIS A 651 -23.03 7.53 -28.04
N ARG A 652 -22.52 8.17 -26.98
CA ARG A 652 -23.13 9.38 -26.35
C ARG A 652 -24.61 9.27 -26.05
N MET A 653 -25.10 8.07 -25.69
CA MET A 653 -26.52 7.83 -25.39
C MET A 653 -26.90 8.20 -23.94
N SER A 654 -25.93 8.24 -23.05
CA SER A 654 -26.14 8.49 -21.61
C SER A 654 -25.25 9.62 -21.13
N GLN A 655 -25.79 10.45 -20.21
CA GLN A 655 -25.03 11.50 -19.54
C GLN A 655 -24.61 11.03 -18.14
N TYR A 656 -23.40 11.44 -17.74
CA TYR A 656 -22.77 11.07 -16.50
C TYR A 656 -22.61 12.29 -15.59
N LYS A 657 -22.90 12.12 -14.31
CA LYS A 657 -22.81 13.20 -13.32
C LYS A 657 -21.38 13.33 -12.82
N GLU A 658 -20.76 14.48 -13.10
CA GLU A 658 -19.37 14.76 -12.76
C GLU A 658 -19.23 15.98 -11.89
N LYS A 659 -18.17 15.99 -11.05
CA LYS A 659 -17.84 17.11 -10.17
C LYS A 659 -16.58 17.82 -10.62
N MET A 660 -16.63 19.13 -10.64
CA MET A 660 -15.51 20.00 -11.01
C MET A 660 -15.33 21.11 -9.98
N GLU A 661 -14.08 21.42 -9.67
CA GLU A 661 -13.70 22.55 -8.81
C GLU A 661 -12.90 23.56 -9.63
N ILE A 662 -13.27 24.84 -9.51
CA ILE A 662 -12.64 25.95 -10.20
C ILE A 662 -12.16 26.95 -9.15
N GLU A 663 -10.92 27.38 -9.25
CA GLU A 663 -10.34 28.41 -8.40
C GLU A 663 -9.84 29.56 -9.25
N GLY A 664 -10.03 30.80 -8.80
CA GLY A 664 -9.59 31.97 -9.52
C GLY A 664 -9.72 33.26 -8.71
N ILE A 665 -9.42 34.39 -9.38
CA ILE A 665 -9.53 35.71 -8.79
C ILE A 665 -10.98 36.19 -8.95
N ASP A 666 -11.61 36.57 -7.82
CA ASP A 666 -13.00 37.04 -7.83
C ASP A 666 -13.11 38.39 -8.55
N GLN A 667 -13.92 38.41 -9.62
CA GLN A 667 -14.18 39.57 -10.43
C GLN A 667 -15.66 39.67 -10.79
N PHE A 668 -16.16 40.90 -10.85
CA PHE A 668 -17.54 41.16 -11.26
C PHE A 668 -17.80 40.64 -12.68
N GLY A 669 -18.84 39.81 -12.82
CA GLY A 669 -19.26 39.22 -14.09
C GLY A 669 -18.62 37.88 -14.46
N LEU A 670 -17.54 37.45 -13.81
CA LEU A 670 -16.83 36.19 -14.11
C LEU A 670 -17.74 34.96 -14.04
N LEU A 671 -18.63 34.90 -13.05
CA LEU A 671 -19.60 33.81 -12.93
C LEU A 671 -20.51 33.72 -14.18
N ILE A 672 -20.97 34.85 -14.68
CA ILE A 672 -21.84 34.88 -15.87
C ILE A 672 -21.06 34.39 -17.11
N GLU A 673 -19.80 34.79 -17.24
CA GLU A 673 -18.92 34.32 -18.32
C GLU A 673 -18.68 32.82 -18.25
N MET A 674 -18.39 32.29 -17.07
CA MET A 674 -18.24 30.85 -16.84
C MET A 674 -19.51 30.07 -17.21
N LEU A 675 -20.68 30.53 -16.75
CA LEU A 675 -21.96 29.91 -17.04
C LEU A 675 -22.28 29.96 -18.55
N ARG A 676 -21.93 31.03 -19.27
CA ARG A 676 -22.06 31.10 -20.72
C ARG A 676 -21.17 30.09 -21.41
N VAL A 677 -19.94 29.93 -21.02
CA VAL A 677 -19.07 28.89 -21.58
C VAL A 677 -19.69 27.53 -21.39
N ILE A 678 -20.18 27.19 -20.21
CA ILE A 678 -20.79 25.89 -19.91
C ILE A 678 -22.08 25.67 -20.74
N SER A 679 -22.99 26.65 -20.73
CA SER A 679 -24.32 26.49 -21.30
C SER A 679 -24.37 26.79 -22.81
N ASP A 680 -23.72 27.89 -23.27
CA ASP A 680 -23.89 28.37 -24.64
C ASP A 680 -22.89 27.70 -25.58
N ASN A 681 -21.64 27.45 -25.12
CA ASN A 681 -20.60 26.87 -25.98
C ASN A 681 -20.60 25.34 -25.95
N PHE A 682 -20.80 24.75 -24.78
CA PHE A 682 -20.75 23.29 -24.57
C PHE A 682 -22.12 22.64 -24.47
N HIS A 683 -23.20 23.41 -24.26
CA HIS A 683 -24.58 22.91 -24.07
C HIS A 683 -24.66 21.89 -22.91
N ILE A 684 -23.79 22.03 -21.91
CA ILE A 684 -23.72 21.13 -20.76
C ILE A 684 -24.72 21.57 -19.71
N ASN A 685 -25.45 20.60 -19.19
CA ASN A 685 -26.45 20.84 -18.15
C ASN A 685 -25.78 20.87 -16.76
N LEU A 686 -25.98 21.98 -16.04
CA LEU A 686 -25.47 22.18 -14.69
C LEU A 686 -26.49 21.72 -13.66
N ASN A 687 -26.10 20.80 -12.76
CA ASN A 687 -27.00 20.27 -11.73
C ASN A 687 -26.87 21.06 -10.44
N GLU A 688 -25.66 21.36 -10.01
CA GLU A 688 -25.37 22.06 -8.75
C GLU A 688 -24.21 23.05 -8.96
N LEU A 689 -24.32 24.20 -8.29
CA LEU A 689 -23.26 25.18 -8.27
C LEU A 689 -23.13 25.75 -6.86
N HIS A 690 -21.95 25.63 -6.28
CA HIS A 690 -21.62 26.20 -4.99
C HIS A 690 -20.38 27.09 -5.14
N ILE A 691 -20.51 28.39 -4.84
CA ILE A 691 -19.40 29.34 -4.95
C ILE A 691 -19.17 29.97 -3.59
N THR A 692 -17.91 30.01 -3.21
CA THR A 692 -17.43 30.76 -2.04
C THR A 692 -16.34 31.72 -2.50
N ALA A 693 -16.46 32.99 -2.12
CA ALA A 693 -15.44 33.98 -2.34
C ALA A 693 -14.91 34.49 -1.02
N ASN A 694 -13.58 34.55 -0.87
CA ASN A 694 -12.92 35.03 0.33
C ASN A 694 -11.62 35.75 -0.04
N ASN A 695 -11.41 36.96 0.45
CA ASN A 695 -10.20 37.76 0.22
C ASN A 695 -9.80 37.93 -1.26
N GLY A 696 -10.76 38.08 -2.16
CA GLY A 696 -10.51 38.28 -3.61
C GLY A 696 -10.19 37.00 -4.40
N VAL A 697 -10.29 35.82 -3.77
CA VAL A 697 -10.19 34.52 -4.44
C VAL A 697 -11.54 33.82 -4.32
N PHE A 698 -12.01 33.20 -5.40
CA PHE A 698 -13.20 32.36 -5.36
C PHE A 698 -12.87 30.89 -5.58
N THR A 699 -13.68 30.04 -4.98
CA THR A 699 -13.72 28.60 -5.24
C THR A 699 -15.15 28.25 -5.65
N ALA A 700 -15.31 27.69 -6.84
CA ALA A 700 -16.60 27.23 -7.35
C ALA A 700 -16.58 25.71 -7.50
N ARG A 701 -17.55 25.04 -6.90
CA ARG A 701 -17.80 23.60 -7.08
C ARG A 701 -19.03 23.42 -7.94
N LEU A 702 -18.85 22.71 -9.03
CA LEU A 702 -19.91 22.45 -10.00
C LEU A 702 -20.16 20.97 -10.09
N VAL A 703 -21.44 20.63 -10.24
CA VAL A 703 -21.88 19.29 -10.61
C VAL A 703 -22.61 19.40 -11.95
N LEU A 704 -22.11 18.71 -12.94
CA LEU A 704 -22.57 18.83 -14.33
C LEU A 704 -22.74 17.46 -14.98
N TYR A 705 -23.47 17.42 -16.11
CA TYR A 705 -23.69 16.21 -16.86
C TYR A 705 -22.94 16.22 -18.18
N VAL A 706 -22.02 15.27 -18.35
CA VAL A 706 -21.21 15.09 -19.57
C VAL A 706 -21.44 13.73 -20.19
N TYR A 707 -21.17 13.60 -21.47
CA TYR A 707 -21.28 12.33 -22.19
C TYR A 707 -20.01 11.47 -22.07
N ASP A 708 -18.85 12.10 -22.06
CA ASP A 708 -17.57 11.40 -22.02
C ASP A 708 -16.45 12.28 -21.42
N LYS A 709 -15.30 11.67 -21.25
CA LYS A 709 -14.08 12.33 -20.75
C LYS A 709 -13.62 13.46 -21.69
N ALA A 710 -13.75 13.30 -23.02
CA ALA A 710 -13.28 14.28 -23.97
C ALA A 710 -14.05 15.59 -23.81
N GLU A 711 -15.37 15.52 -23.73
CA GLU A 711 -16.23 16.69 -23.50
C GLU A 711 -15.92 17.39 -22.18
N LEU A 712 -15.72 16.62 -21.09
CA LEU A 712 -15.35 17.18 -19.78
C LEU A 712 -14.01 17.95 -19.86
N TYR A 713 -13.00 17.36 -20.48
CA TYR A 713 -11.67 17.97 -20.56
C TYR A 713 -11.63 19.17 -21.53
N GLU A 714 -12.37 19.14 -22.63
CA GLU A 714 -12.54 20.30 -23.51
C GLU A 714 -13.19 21.49 -22.79
N LEU A 715 -14.22 21.22 -21.97
CA LEU A 715 -14.81 22.24 -21.10
C LEU A 715 -13.80 22.77 -20.09
N MET A 716 -13.07 21.89 -19.40
CA MET A 716 -12.05 22.27 -18.40
C MET A 716 -10.96 23.14 -19.02
N ASP A 717 -10.48 22.78 -20.21
CA ASP A 717 -9.47 23.56 -20.96
C ASP A 717 -10.00 24.93 -21.41
N SER A 718 -11.26 25.01 -21.81
CA SER A 718 -11.89 26.26 -22.18
C SER A 718 -12.06 27.20 -20.98
N LEU A 719 -12.46 26.66 -19.84
CA LEU A 719 -12.57 27.42 -18.59
C LEU A 719 -11.18 27.86 -18.08
N LYS A 720 -10.16 27.01 -18.19
CA LYS A 720 -8.78 27.32 -17.79
C LYS A 720 -8.15 28.46 -18.62
N LYS A 721 -8.60 28.63 -19.87
CA LYS A 721 -8.15 29.74 -20.75
C LYS A 721 -8.79 31.09 -20.40
N MET A 722 -9.84 31.12 -19.60
CA MET A 722 -10.48 32.37 -19.18
C MET A 722 -9.57 33.19 -18.29
N HIS A 723 -9.59 34.52 -18.51
CA HIS A 723 -8.84 35.43 -17.68
C HIS A 723 -9.32 35.35 -16.22
N ASN A 724 -8.40 35.31 -15.27
CA ASN A 724 -8.66 35.19 -13.82
C ASN A 724 -9.05 33.79 -13.30
N ILE A 725 -9.13 32.76 -14.11
CA ILE A 725 -9.20 31.38 -13.63
C ILE A 725 -7.79 30.80 -13.50
N GLN A 726 -7.45 30.34 -12.29
CA GLN A 726 -6.13 29.81 -11.98
C GLN A 726 -6.08 28.28 -12.05
N SER A 727 -7.15 27.62 -11.65
CA SER A 727 -7.18 26.17 -11.68
C SER A 727 -8.59 25.65 -11.97
N VAL A 728 -8.66 24.57 -12.75
CA VAL A 728 -9.88 23.80 -13.02
C VAL A 728 -9.54 22.33 -12.83
N LYS A 729 -10.27 21.63 -11.96
CA LYS A 729 -9.98 20.26 -11.57
C LYS A 729 -11.24 19.41 -11.56
N ARG A 730 -11.16 18.17 -12.04
CA ARG A 730 -12.16 17.14 -11.77
C ARG A 730 -12.00 16.66 -10.33
N VAL A 731 -13.10 16.48 -9.61
CA VAL A 731 -13.11 16.05 -8.20
C VAL A 731 -13.76 14.67 -8.13
N PHE A 732 -13.10 13.71 -7.52
CA PHE A 732 -13.63 12.40 -7.19
C PHE A 732 -14.11 12.40 -5.73
N ASP A 733 -15.18 11.66 -5.43
CA ASP A 733 -15.75 11.55 -4.07
C ASP A 733 -14.83 10.86 -3.07
#